data_92de3d63b3c5d877936e097af455ccf4
#
_entry.id   92de3d63b3c5d877936e097af455ccf4
#
_cell.length_a   1.000
_cell.length_b   1.000
_cell.length_c   1.000
_cell.angle_alpha   90.00
_cell.angle_beta   90.00
_cell.angle_gamma   90.00
#
_symmetry.space_group_name_H-M   'P 1'
#
loop_
_entity.id
_entity.type
_entity.pdbx_description
1 polymer ?
#
loop_
_entity_poly.entity_id
_entity_poly.type
_entity_poly.pdbx_seq_one_letter_code
_entity_poly.pdbx_strand_id
1 'polypeptide(L)'
;MVEGEVISGTVERLLFEAPDSDYLVFRIRRDDGALLTVTGNGVKPLQGDRLEIRGHGTIHKKYGAQFAASSWKRLLPDTAEGIENFLASGAFDGIGPALAKRLVTAFGAETMKIMMNEPERLKEVEGIGPKKLTALTASLQAEKDVNELALLLETHYISGRYAKRLLAEYGDEAAYVLEHEPYRMIRDIDGIGFNTADRIALAFGTDPTGTERLSAGIEYVLQEMTSNGHVCLPDDELVEKAANVLKAEPVHIRDVLNETLITGHLVAEDCSGLTYIYTVDAYERELRVADDIRNLAAKTSLKTHVNINEFIDRWQTEREFTLADKQREAVERSLDSGLTVITGGPGTGKTTVVKAIIALAEQEGLNILLCAPTGRAAKRLAETTQRKAKTIHRLLGPAGYVGEHPLFDHNRDNPLEGDLIIVDEVSMLDLELTDCLLEALPGHCRCILVGDADQLASVGAGAVLHDIIRSETVPVVRLETIFRQQEGGLIVTNAHRINHGGMPVVDKEGEFCFIETNDEDKGAHLVADLYEKEVMSTGGDIFSVQVLSPMYRNACGVDALNQLIQKQVNGADDAKAELKNGNILFRTGDKVMQKQNDYEKGVFNGDMGTVFALGNDSMHVRYPEQDIRYKGNDLGEISLAYAITVHKSQGSEYDTVIIVLVNSHSIMLQRNLLYTAVTRAKKKVILVGTKAALQRAVRATDKSKRYTLLAQRLKRDEIC
;
A
#
# COMPACT_ATOMS: atom_id res chain seq x y z
N MET A 1 -2.46 29.03 30.24
CA MET A 1 -3.51 29.02 29.21
C MET A 1 -3.60 30.46 28.70
N VAL A 2 -3.19 30.71 27.46
CA VAL A 2 -3.42 32.05 26.86
C VAL A 2 -4.87 32.01 26.39
N GLU A 3 -5.71 32.91 26.96
CA GLU A 3 -7.07 33.12 26.49
C GLU A 3 -6.99 33.52 25.00
N GLY A 4 -7.48 32.65 24.11
CA GLY A 4 -7.50 32.91 22.68
C GLY A 4 -8.53 33.99 22.37
N GLU A 5 -8.20 34.90 21.46
CA GLU A 5 -9.13 35.86 20.89
C GLU A 5 -10.25 35.11 20.15
N VAL A 6 -11.50 35.57 20.33
CA VAL A 6 -12.66 35.06 19.58
C VAL A 6 -13.05 36.09 18.52
N ILE A 7 -13.12 35.63 17.28
CA ILE A 7 -13.55 36.45 16.14
C ILE A 7 -14.72 35.79 15.43
N SER A 8 -15.56 36.56 14.79
CA SER A 8 -16.64 36.05 13.91
C SER A 8 -16.54 36.65 12.52
N GLY A 9 -17.06 35.90 11.55
CA GLY A 9 -17.09 36.34 10.15
C GLY A 9 -17.66 35.31 9.21
N THR A 10 -17.94 35.75 7.99
CA THR A 10 -18.47 34.88 6.92
C THR A 10 -17.36 34.40 6.00
N VAL A 11 -17.35 33.13 5.69
CA VAL A 11 -16.37 32.51 4.79
C VAL A 11 -16.54 33.01 3.37
N GLU A 12 -15.50 33.63 2.85
CA GLU A 12 -15.49 34.14 1.49
C GLU A 12 -15.03 33.10 0.50
N ARG A 13 -13.97 32.39 0.82
CA ARG A 13 -13.47 31.23 0.02
C ARG A 13 -12.43 30.38 0.77
N LEU A 14 -12.35 29.13 0.43
CA LEU A 14 -11.25 28.25 0.78
C LEU A 14 -10.02 28.60 -0.08
N LEU A 15 -8.85 28.74 0.54
CA LEU A 15 -7.59 29.07 -0.14
C LEU A 15 -6.69 27.85 -0.30
N PHE A 16 -6.69 26.95 0.70
CA PHE A 16 -5.87 25.75 0.71
C PHE A 16 -6.47 24.71 1.65
N GLU A 17 -6.36 23.45 1.25
CA GLU A 17 -6.72 22.26 2.01
C GLU A 17 -5.57 21.27 1.90
N ALA A 18 -5.04 20.83 3.03
CA ALA A 18 -3.96 19.84 3.04
C ALA A 18 -4.52 18.45 2.77
N PRO A 19 -3.93 17.66 1.82
CA PRO A 19 -4.45 16.35 1.43
C PRO A 19 -4.44 15.31 2.56
N ASP A 20 -3.44 15.39 3.44
CA ASP A 20 -3.15 14.38 4.45
C ASP A 20 -3.38 14.88 5.90
N SER A 21 -4.01 16.03 6.06
CA SER A 21 -4.29 16.60 7.39
C SER A 21 -5.51 17.53 7.35
N ASP A 22 -6.07 17.83 8.53
CA ASP A 22 -7.19 18.77 8.69
C ASP A 22 -6.80 20.23 8.51
N TYR A 23 -5.57 20.50 8.07
CA TYR A 23 -5.08 21.84 7.95
C TYR A 23 -5.71 22.55 6.77
N LEU A 24 -6.39 23.65 7.11
CA LEU A 24 -7.12 24.48 6.17
C LEU A 24 -6.60 25.91 6.21
N VAL A 25 -6.64 26.57 5.06
CA VAL A 25 -6.44 28.02 4.94
C VAL A 25 -7.64 28.57 4.19
N PHE A 26 -8.40 29.43 4.84
CA PHE A 26 -9.57 30.06 4.25
C PHE A 26 -9.63 31.54 4.59
N ARG A 27 -10.40 32.30 3.81
CA ARG A 27 -10.59 33.71 4.00
C ARG A 27 -11.99 34.00 4.53
N ILE A 28 -12.07 34.79 5.59
CA ILE A 28 -13.32 35.26 6.12
C ILE A 28 -13.44 36.77 5.90
N ARG A 29 -14.69 37.26 5.81
CA ARG A 29 -15.07 38.65 5.94
C ARG A 29 -15.63 38.83 7.33
N ARG A 30 -14.94 39.59 8.16
CA ARG A 30 -15.36 39.94 9.53
C ARG A 30 -16.58 40.85 9.50
N ASP A 31 -17.29 40.95 10.63
CA ASP A 31 -18.46 41.80 10.77
C ASP A 31 -18.14 43.32 10.60
N ASP A 32 -16.89 43.70 10.77
CA ASP A 32 -16.36 45.04 10.48
C ASP A 32 -16.01 45.30 9.00
N GLY A 33 -16.24 44.28 8.14
CA GLY A 33 -15.95 44.32 6.71
C GLY A 33 -14.51 43.95 6.33
N ALA A 34 -13.60 43.77 7.30
CA ALA A 34 -12.21 43.42 7.05
C ALA A 34 -12.05 41.99 6.57
N LEU A 35 -11.16 41.79 5.61
CA LEU A 35 -10.79 40.44 5.15
C LEU A 35 -9.65 39.89 6.00
N LEU A 36 -9.82 38.68 6.51
CA LEU A 36 -8.83 37.99 7.33
C LEU A 36 -8.59 36.59 6.81
N THR A 37 -7.32 36.21 6.71
CA THR A 37 -6.94 34.84 6.39
C THR A 37 -6.83 34.01 7.67
N VAL A 38 -7.56 32.93 7.76
CA VAL A 38 -7.59 31.98 8.87
C VAL A 38 -6.85 30.74 8.49
N THR A 39 -6.03 30.22 9.41
CA THR A 39 -5.29 28.97 9.26
C THR A 39 -5.52 28.09 10.47
N GLY A 40 -5.70 26.80 10.30
CA GLY A 40 -5.92 25.88 11.43
C GLY A 40 -6.39 24.50 10.97
N ASN A 41 -6.65 23.62 11.93
CA ASN A 41 -7.18 22.29 11.69
C ASN A 41 -8.65 22.25 12.15
N GLY A 42 -9.52 21.69 11.31
CA GLY A 42 -10.94 21.58 11.68
C GLY A 42 -11.85 21.16 10.52
N VAL A 43 -13.16 21.21 10.75
CA VAL A 43 -14.16 20.90 9.72
C VAL A 43 -14.08 21.92 8.57
N LYS A 44 -14.06 21.43 7.33
CA LYS A 44 -14.01 22.27 6.13
C LYS A 44 -15.22 23.20 6.07
N PRO A 45 -15.01 24.53 6.14
CA PRO A 45 -16.09 25.48 6.00
C PRO A 45 -16.50 25.62 4.53
N LEU A 46 -17.79 25.85 4.30
CA LEU A 46 -18.33 26.16 2.98
C LEU A 46 -18.31 27.66 2.73
N GLN A 47 -18.27 28.07 1.48
CA GLN A 47 -18.43 29.49 1.12
C GLN A 47 -19.80 29.98 1.56
N GLY A 48 -19.83 31.09 2.30
CA GLY A 48 -21.04 31.67 2.87
C GLY A 48 -21.32 31.25 4.32
N ASP A 49 -20.59 30.27 4.88
CA ASP A 49 -20.71 29.89 6.29
C ASP A 49 -20.34 31.05 7.20
N ARG A 50 -21.13 31.29 8.21
CA ARG A 50 -20.78 32.20 9.31
C ARG A 50 -20.10 31.38 10.41
N LEU A 51 -18.88 31.81 10.78
CA LEU A 51 -18.05 31.10 11.76
C LEU A 51 -17.77 31.96 12.98
N GLU A 52 -17.75 31.34 14.14
CA GLU A 52 -17.08 31.85 15.35
C GLU A 52 -15.75 31.07 15.49
N ILE A 53 -14.65 31.80 15.55
CA ILE A 53 -13.29 31.25 15.43
C ILE A 53 -12.50 31.67 16.68
N ARG A 54 -11.89 30.71 17.36
CA ARG A 54 -10.97 30.93 18.48
C ARG A 54 -9.54 30.73 18.03
N GLY A 55 -8.64 31.64 18.44
CA GLY A 55 -7.25 31.59 18.06
C GLY A 55 -6.46 32.80 18.45
N HIS A 56 -5.40 33.07 17.73
CA HIS A 56 -4.56 34.26 17.94
C HIS A 56 -4.01 34.80 16.61
N GLY A 57 -3.76 36.10 16.58
CA GLY A 57 -3.12 36.71 15.42
C GLY A 57 -1.68 36.26 15.26
N THR A 58 -1.26 35.99 14.03
CA THR A 58 0.13 35.58 13.68
C THR A 58 0.56 36.28 12.40
N ILE A 59 1.88 36.37 12.18
CA ILE A 59 2.44 36.94 10.95
C ILE A 59 3.25 35.88 10.24
N HIS A 60 2.75 35.43 9.09
CA HIS A 60 3.50 34.48 8.25
C HIS A 60 4.50 35.21 7.37
N LYS A 61 5.77 34.76 7.32
CA LYS A 61 6.89 35.41 6.60
C LYS A 61 6.59 35.71 5.11
N LYS A 62 5.78 34.88 4.46
CA LYS A 62 5.48 34.97 3.02
C LYS A 62 4.07 35.53 2.74
N TYR A 63 3.10 35.27 3.63
CA TYR A 63 1.67 35.56 3.38
C TYR A 63 1.08 36.64 4.27
N GLY A 64 1.90 37.29 5.10
CA GLY A 64 1.49 38.42 5.93
C GLY A 64 0.67 38.05 7.17
N ALA A 65 -0.20 38.96 7.62
CA ALA A 65 -1.01 38.73 8.81
C ALA A 65 -2.06 37.66 8.59
N GLN A 66 -2.15 36.73 9.52
CA GLN A 66 -3.08 35.60 9.53
C GLN A 66 -3.63 35.42 10.94
N PHE A 67 -4.72 34.68 11.06
CA PHE A 67 -5.27 34.26 12.34
C PHE A 67 -5.09 32.73 12.46
N ALA A 68 -4.25 32.32 13.39
CA ALA A 68 -4.05 30.91 13.69
C ALA A 68 -5.18 30.45 14.60
N ALA A 69 -6.14 29.74 14.00
CA ALA A 69 -7.29 29.22 14.70
C ALA A 69 -6.93 27.94 15.45
N SER A 70 -7.33 27.86 16.71
CA SER A 70 -7.33 26.63 17.51
C SER A 70 -8.59 25.81 17.27
N SER A 71 -9.73 26.48 17.05
CA SER A 71 -11.01 25.85 16.70
C SER A 71 -11.95 26.86 16.03
N TRP A 72 -12.95 26.36 15.33
CA TRP A 72 -14.09 27.16 14.86
C TRP A 72 -15.37 26.35 14.89
N LYS A 73 -16.48 27.05 15.09
CA LYS A 73 -17.82 26.48 14.98
C LYS A 73 -18.64 27.24 13.94
N ARG A 74 -19.50 26.55 13.23
CA ARG A 74 -20.44 27.13 12.30
C ARG A 74 -21.60 27.74 13.08
N LEU A 75 -21.88 29.01 12.83
CA LEU A 75 -23.06 29.68 13.34
C LEU A 75 -24.18 29.57 12.29
N LEU A 76 -25.40 29.33 12.78
CA LEU A 76 -26.55 29.38 11.88
C LEU A 76 -26.72 30.81 11.33
N PRO A 77 -27.00 30.97 10.04
CA PRO A 77 -27.21 32.27 9.45
C PRO A 77 -28.49 32.89 10.03
N ASP A 78 -28.41 34.18 10.34
CA ASP A 78 -29.47 34.99 10.96
C ASP A 78 -30.12 35.98 9.97
N THR A 79 -29.61 36.08 8.74
CA THR A 79 -30.18 36.89 7.67
C THR A 79 -30.89 36.03 6.63
N ALA A 80 -31.96 36.59 6.03
CA ALA A 80 -32.74 35.88 5.00
C ALA A 80 -31.85 35.43 3.81
N GLU A 81 -30.94 36.27 3.35
CA GLU A 81 -29.99 35.95 2.26
C GLU A 81 -29.00 34.88 2.67
N GLY A 82 -28.48 34.95 3.90
CA GLY A 82 -27.58 33.91 4.46
C GLY A 82 -28.27 32.57 4.59
N ILE A 83 -29.53 32.54 5.03
CA ILE A 83 -30.35 31.35 5.15
C ILE A 83 -30.64 30.73 3.76
N GLU A 84 -30.98 31.57 2.78
CA GLU A 84 -31.24 31.10 1.40
C GLU A 84 -29.97 30.41 0.82
N ASN A 85 -28.82 31.08 0.94
CA ASN A 85 -27.54 30.52 0.46
C ASN A 85 -27.15 29.23 1.19
N PHE A 86 -27.36 29.18 2.50
CA PHE A 86 -27.07 28.01 3.32
C PHE A 86 -27.97 26.81 2.93
N LEU A 87 -29.26 27.01 2.77
CA LEU A 87 -30.20 25.98 2.34
C LEU A 87 -29.93 25.52 0.90
N ALA A 88 -29.49 26.43 0.03
CA ALA A 88 -29.15 26.13 -1.37
C ALA A 88 -27.82 25.42 -1.56
N SER A 89 -26.93 25.44 -0.55
CA SER A 89 -25.56 24.89 -0.63
C SER A 89 -25.48 23.35 -0.67
N GLY A 90 -26.63 22.64 -0.51
CA GLY A 90 -26.67 21.18 -0.41
C GLY A 90 -26.47 20.66 1.02
N ALA A 91 -26.56 21.54 2.04
CA ALA A 91 -26.51 21.13 3.44
C ALA A 91 -27.68 20.21 3.84
N PHE A 92 -28.79 20.27 3.11
CA PHE A 92 -29.97 19.46 3.38
C PHE A 92 -30.43 18.71 2.12
N ASP A 93 -30.55 17.41 2.23
CA ASP A 93 -31.05 16.57 1.16
C ASP A 93 -32.48 16.95 0.75
N GLY A 94 -32.67 17.20 -0.54
CA GLY A 94 -33.97 17.57 -1.08
C GLY A 94 -34.31 19.08 -1.05
N ILE A 95 -33.40 19.95 -0.55
CA ILE A 95 -33.51 21.41 -0.66
C ILE A 95 -32.56 21.91 -1.75
N GLY A 96 -33.07 22.12 -2.94
CA GLY A 96 -32.34 22.84 -3.99
C GLY A 96 -32.60 24.35 -3.93
N PRO A 97 -31.88 25.16 -4.76
CA PRO A 97 -31.99 26.65 -4.74
C PRO A 97 -33.42 27.17 -4.88
N ALA A 98 -34.25 26.52 -5.69
CA ALA A 98 -35.63 26.93 -5.90
C ALA A 98 -36.52 26.73 -4.66
N LEU A 99 -36.27 25.68 -3.88
CA LEU A 99 -37.03 25.44 -2.66
C LEU A 99 -36.50 26.28 -1.51
N ALA A 100 -35.17 26.47 -1.40
CA ALA A 100 -34.55 27.37 -0.45
C ALA A 100 -35.13 28.78 -0.56
N LYS A 101 -35.21 29.30 -1.78
CA LYS A 101 -35.83 30.60 -2.05
C LYS A 101 -37.29 30.69 -1.62
N ARG A 102 -38.10 29.64 -1.87
CA ARG A 102 -39.53 29.61 -1.46
C ARG A 102 -39.68 29.57 0.07
N LEU A 103 -38.82 28.79 0.76
CA LEU A 103 -38.81 28.68 2.21
C LEU A 103 -38.51 30.06 2.83
N VAL A 104 -37.45 30.71 2.35
CA VAL A 104 -37.05 32.03 2.85
C VAL A 104 -38.06 33.13 2.48
N THR A 105 -38.69 33.02 1.32
CA THR A 105 -39.80 33.93 0.94
C THR A 105 -41.02 33.77 1.85
N ALA A 106 -41.31 32.55 2.31
CA ALA A 106 -42.44 32.29 3.20
C ALA A 106 -42.19 32.68 4.64
N PHE A 107 -40.95 32.45 5.16
CA PHE A 107 -40.65 32.55 6.58
C PHE A 107 -39.58 33.58 6.94
N GLY A 108 -38.91 34.19 5.95
CA GLY A 108 -37.87 35.20 6.14
C GLY A 108 -36.71 34.71 7.02
N ALA A 109 -36.24 35.53 7.93
CA ALA A 109 -35.19 35.22 8.89
C ALA A 109 -35.60 34.14 9.92
N GLU A 110 -36.89 33.84 10.08
CA GLU A 110 -37.38 32.80 10.98
C GLU A 110 -37.32 31.38 10.35
N THR A 111 -36.93 31.26 9.09
CA THR A 111 -36.95 29.98 8.35
C THR A 111 -36.20 28.87 9.10
N MET A 112 -34.99 29.14 9.58
CA MET A 112 -34.21 28.13 10.32
C MET A 112 -34.87 27.71 11.62
N LYS A 113 -35.44 28.69 12.35
CA LYS A 113 -36.14 28.45 13.61
C LYS A 113 -37.40 27.61 13.41
N ILE A 114 -38.17 27.91 12.36
CA ILE A 114 -39.37 27.12 11.99
C ILE A 114 -38.98 25.73 11.54
N MET A 115 -37.94 25.57 10.73
CA MET A 115 -37.43 24.27 10.29
C MET A 115 -37.04 23.41 11.48
N MET A 116 -36.39 23.95 12.50
CA MET A 116 -35.90 23.20 13.67
C MET A 116 -36.97 22.95 14.72
N ASN A 117 -37.86 23.89 15.00
CA ASN A 117 -38.77 23.83 16.12
C ASN A 117 -40.23 23.55 15.73
N GLU A 118 -40.61 23.90 14.50
CA GLU A 118 -42.00 23.83 14.00
C GLU A 118 -42.05 23.21 12.61
N PRO A 119 -41.42 22.04 12.35
CA PRO A 119 -41.24 21.50 10.99
C PRO A 119 -42.56 21.23 10.26
N GLU A 120 -43.64 21.04 10.99
CA GLU A 120 -44.99 20.87 10.41
C GLU A 120 -45.45 22.06 9.57
N ARG A 121 -44.97 23.26 9.89
CA ARG A 121 -45.28 24.48 9.13
C ARG A 121 -44.64 24.54 7.75
N LEU A 122 -43.59 23.72 7.51
CA LEU A 122 -43.01 23.60 6.17
C LEU A 122 -44.00 23.15 5.11
N LYS A 123 -45.12 22.51 5.50
CA LYS A 123 -46.23 22.16 4.61
C LYS A 123 -46.92 23.39 4.01
N GLU A 124 -46.78 24.57 4.62
CA GLU A 124 -47.34 25.84 4.10
C GLU A 124 -46.62 26.26 2.80
N VAL A 125 -45.46 25.68 2.51
CA VAL A 125 -44.64 26.04 1.33
C VAL A 125 -44.94 25.04 0.18
N GLU A 126 -45.34 25.61 -0.97
CA GLU A 126 -45.62 24.83 -2.17
C GLU A 126 -44.43 23.92 -2.58
N GLY A 127 -44.72 22.64 -2.76
CA GLY A 127 -43.74 21.61 -3.16
C GLY A 127 -43.16 20.82 -1.98
N ILE A 128 -43.70 21.01 -0.76
CA ILE A 128 -43.41 20.17 0.41
C ILE A 128 -44.62 19.32 0.75
N GLY A 129 -44.65 18.12 0.22
CA GLY A 129 -45.66 17.10 0.60
C GLY A 129 -45.21 16.26 1.81
N PRO A 130 -46.12 15.40 2.35
CA PRO A 130 -45.82 14.61 3.57
C PRO A 130 -44.52 13.81 3.49
N LYS A 131 -44.25 13.13 2.37
CA LYS A 131 -42.99 12.36 2.19
C LYS A 131 -41.75 13.25 2.22
N LYS A 132 -41.84 14.42 1.62
CA LYS A 132 -40.72 15.36 1.59
C LYS A 132 -40.51 16.03 2.94
N LEU A 133 -41.57 16.30 3.69
CA LEU A 133 -41.46 16.79 5.05
C LEU A 133 -40.75 15.78 5.95
N THR A 134 -41.12 14.50 5.92
CA THR A 134 -40.45 13.46 6.70
C THR A 134 -38.97 13.36 6.37
N ALA A 135 -38.60 13.39 5.10
CA ALA A 135 -37.20 13.39 4.66
C ALA A 135 -36.43 14.63 5.15
N LEU A 136 -37.04 15.82 5.05
CA LEU A 136 -36.44 17.08 5.53
C LEU A 136 -36.26 17.09 7.05
N THR A 137 -37.25 16.61 7.79
CA THR A 137 -37.17 16.53 9.26
C THR A 137 -36.07 15.57 9.71
N ALA A 138 -35.94 14.43 9.04
CA ALA A 138 -34.86 13.47 9.29
C ALA A 138 -33.48 14.07 8.97
N SER A 139 -33.34 14.78 7.83
CA SER A 139 -32.08 15.45 7.45
C SER A 139 -31.72 16.57 8.42
N LEU A 140 -32.69 17.34 8.91
CA LEU A 140 -32.49 18.39 9.92
C LEU A 140 -32.01 17.79 11.27
N GLN A 141 -32.61 16.67 11.71
CA GLN A 141 -32.21 15.99 12.93
C GLN A 141 -30.78 15.45 12.79
N ALA A 142 -30.47 14.78 11.68
CA ALA A 142 -29.14 14.27 11.41
C ALA A 142 -28.07 15.37 11.40
N GLU A 143 -28.36 16.54 10.81
CA GLU A 143 -27.43 17.67 10.81
C GLU A 143 -27.25 18.25 12.22
N LYS A 144 -28.33 18.27 13.03
CA LYS A 144 -28.25 18.69 14.44
C LYS A 144 -27.37 17.74 15.25
N ASP A 145 -27.55 16.44 15.10
CA ASP A 145 -26.79 15.42 15.80
C ASP A 145 -25.31 15.49 15.42
N VAL A 146 -25.00 15.68 14.11
CA VAL A 146 -23.62 15.90 13.65
C VAL A 146 -23.00 17.13 14.28
N ASN A 147 -23.74 18.26 14.36
CA ASN A 147 -23.22 19.49 14.95
C ASN A 147 -23.03 19.39 16.46
N GLU A 148 -23.92 18.69 17.17
CA GLU A 148 -23.81 18.44 18.62
C GLU A 148 -22.59 17.57 18.91
N LEU A 149 -22.39 16.47 18.18
CA LEU A 149 -21.23 15.59 18.35
C LEU A 149 -19.92 16.28 17.92
N ALA A 150 -19.95 17.08 16.84
CA ALA A 150 -18.79 17.85 16.42
C ALA A 150 -18.38 18.87 17.50
N LEU A 151 -19.36 19.55 18.12
CA LEU A 151 -19.10 20.47 19.22
C LEU A 151 -18.52 19.74 20.45
N LEU A 152 -19.04 18.55 20.78
CA LEU A 152 -18.49 17.73 21.84
C LEU A 152 -17.02 17.37 21.57
N LEU A 153 -16.69 16.91 20.38
CA LEU A 153 -15.31 16.62 19.97
C LEU A 153 -14.41 17.88 20.05
N GLU A 154 -14.89 19.02 19.58
CA GLU A 154 -14.14 20.27 19.61
C GLU A 154 -13.89 20.82 21.01
N THR A 155 -14.81 20.60 21.96
CA THR A 155 -14.59 20.94 23.37
C THR A 155 -13.44 20.13 23.98
N HIS A 156 -13.16 18.95 23.42
CA HIS A 156 -12.03 18.08 23.79
C HIS A 156 -10.81 18.23 22.84
N TYR A 157 -10.76 19.32 22.04
CA TYR A 157 -9.67 19.61 21.08
C TYR A 157 -9.49 18.53 19.98
N ILE A 158 -10.56 17.81 19.67
CA ILE A 158 -10.63 16.84 18.59
C ILE A 158 -11.37 17.47 17.40
N SER A 159 -10.90 17.20 16.19
CA SER A 159 -11.57 17.70 14.98
C SER A 159 -12.98 17.14 14.85
N GLY A 160 -13.97 18.03 14.68
CA GLY A 160 -15.38 17.65 14.48
C GLY A 160 -15.67 16.84 13.21
N ARG A 161 -14.69 16.70 12.30
CA ARG A 161 -14.84 15.89 11.07
C ARG A 161 -15.22 14.43 11.32
N TYR A 162 -14.84 13.90 12.47
CA TYR A 162 -15.15 12.52 12.85
C TYR A 162 -16.63 12.33 13.17
N ALA A 163 -17.36 13.40 13.54
CA ALA A 163 -18.75 13.33 13.99
C ALA A 163 -19.67 12.61 13.00
N LYS A 164 -19.57 12.93 11.70
CA LYS A 164 -20.39 12.28 10.68
C LYS A 164 -20.13 10.77 10.56
N ARG A 165 -18.88 10.32 10.67
CA ARG A 165 -18.52 8.90 10.61
C ARG A 165 -18.97 8.17 11.88
N LEU A 166 -18.75 8.77 13.04
CA LEU A 166 -19.17 8.23 14.34
C LEU A 166 -20.69 8.03 14.42
N LEU A 167 -21.46 9.03 13.97
CA LEU A 167 -22.92 8.91 13.94
C LEU A 167 -23.41 7.92 12.87
N ALA A 168 -22.72 7.81 11.74
CA ALA A 168 -23.08 6.81 10.72
C ALA A 168 -22.89 5.38 11.23
N GLU A 169 -21.87 5.13 12.08
CA GLU A 169 -21.57 3.81 12.63
C GLU A 169 -22.34 3.51 13.91
N TYR A 170 -22.39 4.46 14.85
CA TYR A 170 -22.91 4.22 16.20
C TYR A 170 -24.26 4.88 16.47
N GLY A 171 -24.75 5.74 15.58
CA GLY A 171 -26.00 6.47 15.82
C GLY A 171 -25.99 7.22 17.14
N ASP A 172 -27.03 7.01 17.94
CA ASP A 172 -27.20 7.65 19.25
C ASP A 172 -26.17 7.18 20.31
N GLU A 173 -25.48 6.06 20.09
CA GLU A 173 -24.43 5.56 20.98
C GLU A 173 -23.07 6.24 20.77
N ALA A 174 -22.92 7.10 19.77
CA ALA A 174 -21.64 7.70 19.40
C ALA A 174 -20.95 8.43 20.59
N ALA A 175 -21.69 9.20 21.36
CA ALA A 175 -21.15 9.88 22.55
C ALA A 175 -20.71 8.88 23.64
N TYR A 176 -21.50 7.82 23.86
CA TYR A 176 -21.17 6.77 24.82
C TYR A 176 -19.88 6.03 24.43
N VAL A 177 -19.73 5.66 23.14
CA VAL A 177 -18.52 5.00 22.63
C VAL A 177 -17.28 5.89 22.81
N LEU A 178 -17.38 7.19 22.54
CA LEU A 178 -16.28 8.13 22.75
C LEU A 178 -15.81 8.21 24.21
N GLU A 179 -16.74 8.13 25.15
CA GLU A 179 -16.46 8.28 26.58
C GLU A 179 -16.05 6.96 27.25
N HIS A 180 -16.59 5.82 26.79
CA HIS A 180 -16.47 4.56 27.52
C HIS A 180 -15.76 3.45 26.73
N GLU A 181 -15.82 3.44 25.40
CA GLU A 181 -15.26 2.39 24.54
C GLU A 181 -14.45 2.96 23.36
N PRO A 182 -13.56 3.95 23.59
CA PRO A 182 -12.97 4.72 22.49
C PRO A 182 -12.11 3.87 21.54
N TYR A 183 -11.51 2.78 21.99
CA TYR A 183 -10.67 1.90 21.17
C TYR A 183 -11.49 0.99 20.25
N ARG A 184 -12.78 0.83 20.48
CA ARG A 184 -13.69 0.15 19.58
C ARG A 184 -13.71 0.79 18.18
N MET A 185 -13.52 2.10 18.09
CA MET A 185 -13.46 2.83 16.84
C MET A 185 -12.36 2.35 15.88
N ILE A 186 -11.29 1.74 16.40
CA ILE A 186 -10.18 1.22 15.58
C ILE A 186 -10.66 0.11 14.66
N ARG A 187 -11.57 -0.74 15.17
CA ARG A 187 -12.12 -1.88 14.45
C ARG A 187 -13.33 -1.49 13.60
N ASP A 188 -14.17 -0.60 14.09
CA ASP A 188 -15.49 -0.35 13.53
C ASP A 188 -15.49 0.78 12.47
N ILE A 189 -14.47 1.67 12.45
CA ILE A 189 -14.45 2.83 11.54
C ILE A 189 -13.17 2.86 10.69
N ASP A 190 -13.30 2.62 9.41
CA ASP A 190 -12.19 2.74 8.46
C ASP A 190 -11.49 4.10 8.54
N GLY A 191 -10.16 4.05 8.66
CA GLY A 191 -9.30 5.25 8.72
C GLY A 191 -9.23 5.91 10.12
N ILE A 192 -9.77 5.28 11.16
CA ILE A 192 -9.47 5.60 12.56
C ILE A 192 -8.51 4.54 13.10
N GLY A 193 -7.21 4.82 13.03
CA GLY A 193 -6.19 3.98 13.65
C GLY A 193 -5.96 4.32 15.12
N PHE A 194 -5.14 3.48 15.79
CA PHE A 194 -4.82 3.61 17.22
C PHE A 194 -4.46 5.03 17.64
N ASN A 195 -3.55 5.71 16.93
CA ASN A 195 -3.11 7.05 17.29
C ASN A 195 -4.25 8.08 17.33
N THR A 196 -5.27 7.92 16.50
CA THR A 196 -6.45 8.80 16.50
C THR A 196 -7.39 8.44 17.64
N ALA A 197 -7.68 7.16 17.83
CA ALA A 197 -8.51 6.66 18.91
C ALA A 197 -7.89 6.98 20.29
N ASP A 198 -6.58 6.78 20.46
CA ASP A 198 -5.85 7.08 21.72
C ASP A 198 -5.87 8.56 22.05
N ARG A 199 -5.70 9.43 21.05
CA ARG A 199 -5.82 10.88 21.24
C ARG A 199 -7.24 11.27 21.68
N ILE A 200 -8.26 10.68 21.10
CA ILE A 200 -9.66 10.89 21.48
C ILE A 200 -9.88 10.37 22.90
N ALA A 201 -9.51 9.14 23.19
CA ALA A 201 -9.66 8.51 24.50
C ALA A 201 -9.03 9.34 25.62
N LEU A 202 -7.79 9.76 25.46
CA LEU A 202 -7.09 10.59 26.42
C LEU A 202 -7.73 11.98 26.58
N ALA A 203 -8.27 12.56 25.53
CA ALA A 203 -8.98 13.85 25.58
C ALA A 203 -10.30 13.72 26.35
N PHE A 204 -10.98 12.59 26.28
CA PHE A 204 -12.19 12.28 27.04
C PHE A 204 -11.91 11.78 28.45
N GLY A 205 -10.64 11.67 28.87
CA GLY A 205 -10.24 11.38 30.24
C GLY A 205 -9.98 9.89 30.53
N THR A 206 -9.78 9.07 29.50
CA THR A 206 -9.34 7.67 29.68
C THR A 206 -8.04 7.64 30.48
N ASP A 207 -7.94 6.71 31.42
CA ASP A 207 -6.74 6.52 32.24
C ASP A 207 -5.55 6.14 31.33
N PRO A 208 -4.45 6.94 31.32
CA PRO A 208 -3.25 6.62 30.54
C PRO A 208 -2.63 5.27 30.86
N THR A 209 -2.91 4.69 32.04
CA THR A 209 -2.42 3.38 32.48
C THR A 209 -3.52 2.31 32.49
N GLY A 210 -4.70 2.64 32.00
CA GLY A 210 -5.84 1.72 31.96
C GLY A 210 -5.61 0.51 31.06
N THR A 211 -6.07 -0.65 31.50
CA THR A 211 -5.91 -1.94 30.78
C THR A 211 -6.38 -1.87 29.34
N GLU A 212 -7.51 -1.23 29.07
CA GLU A 212 -8.09 -1.11 27.73
C GLU A 212 -7.15 -0.36 26.77
N ARG A 213 -6.60 0.77 27.23
CA ARG A 213 -5.61 1.54 26.46
C ARG A 213 -4.36 0.74 26.16
N LEU A 214 -3.81 0.09 27.21
CA LEU A 214 -2.57 -0.66 27.10
C LEU A 214 -2.75 -1.89 26.20
N SER A 215 -3.87 -2.60 26.31
CA SER A 215 -4.21 -3.73 25.43
C SER A 215 -4.31 -3.30 23.95
N ALA A 216 -5.10 -2.27 23.67
CA ALA A 216 -5.21 -1.74 22.31
C ALA A 216 -3.86 -1.26 21.74
N GLY A 217 -2.99 -0.69 22.59
CA GLY A 217 -1.65 -0.28 22.21
C GLY A 217 -0.70 -1.44 21.95
N ILE A 218 -0.79 -2.53 22.68
CA ILE A 218 -0.03 -3.76 22.44
C ILE A 218 -0.43 -4.37 21.09
N GLU A 219 -1.73 -4.48 20.81
CA GLU A 219 -2.25 -4.97 19.53
C GLU A 219 -1.80 -4.07 18.37
N TYR A 220 -1.86 -2.76 18.53
CA TYR A 220 -1.37 -1.80 17.53
C TYR A 220 0.11 -1.99 17.21
N VAL A 221 0.96 -2.20 18.22
CA VAL A 221 2.39 -2.46 18.00
C VAL A 221 2.60 -3.76 17.22
N LEU A 222 1.85 -4.81 17.51
CA LEU A 222 1.90 -6.05 16.76
C LEU A 222 1.47 -5.84 15.29
N GLN A 223 0.38 -5.09 15.04
CA GLN A 223 -0.07 -4.76 13.68
C GLN A 223 0.95 -3.91 12.92
N GLU A 224 1.55 -2.90 13.57
CA GLU A 224 2.61 -2.10 12.98
C GLU A 224 3.81 -2.97 12.60
N MET A 225 4.18 -3.91 13.46
CA MET A 225 5.27 -4.84 13.17
C MET A 225 4.93 -5.84 12.06
N THR A 226 3.68 -6.24 11.95
CA THR A 226 3.17 -7.05 10.82
C THR A 226 3.34 -6.29 9.50
N SER A 227 3.04 -5.00 9.48
CA SER A 227 3.30 -4.12 8.32
C SER A 227 4.79 -3.99 7.99
N ASN A 228 5.68 -4.22 8.96
CA ASN A 228 7.13 -4.30 8.76
C ASN A 228 7.63 -5.71 8.40
N GLY A 229 6.71 -6.66 8.20
CA GLY A 229 6.98 -8.01 7.73
C GLY A 229 7.12 -9.08 8.81
N HIS A 230 6.97 -8.73 10.09
CA HIS A 230 6.98 -9.70 11.19
C HIS A 230 5.66 -10.45 11.29
N VAL A 231 5.68 -11.72 11.69
CA VAL A 231 4.48 -12.51 12.00
C VAL A 231 4.19 -12.50 13.50
N CYS A 232 5.23 -12.43 14.30
CA CYS A 232 5.21 -12.40 15.77
C CYS A 232 6.34 -11.50 16.28
N LEU A 233 6.37 -11.25 17.58
CA LEU A 233 7.50 -10.59 18.26
C LEU A 233 7.90 -11.36 19.53
N PRO A 234 9.21 -11.35 19.87
CA PRO A 234 9.62 -11.73 21.22
C PRO A 234 8.94 -10.84 22.25
N ASP A 235 8.51 -11.44 23.37
CA ASP A 235 7.73 -10.76 24.42
C ASP A 235 8.45 -9.52 24.98
N ASP A 236 9.75 -9.62 25.27
CA ASP A 236 10.54 -8.49 25.76
C ASP A 236 10.61 -7.34 24.76
N GLU A 237 10.76 -7.65 23.46
CA GLU A 237 10.79 -6.63 22.41
C GLU A 237 9.42 -5.96 22.23
N LEU A 238 8.34 -6.74 22.32
CA LEU A 238 6.97 -6.22 22.30
C LEU A 238 6.73 -5.27 23.46
N VAL A 239 7.07 -5.68 24.68
CA VAL A 239 6.92 -4.85 25.89
C VAL A 239 7.70 -3.54 25.75
N GLU A 240 8.95 -3.59 25.31
CA GLU A 240 9.79 -2.39 25.12
C GLU A 240 9.18 -1.44 24.07
N LYS A 241 8.76 -1.97 22.93
CA LYS A 241 8.14 -1.16 21.86
C LYS A 241 6.82 -0.54 22.32
N ALA A 242 5.95 -1.32 22.96
CA ALA A 242 4.68 -0.84 23.48
C ALA A 242 4.88 0.23 24.57
N ALA A 243 5.83 0.05 25.49
CA ALA A 243 6.18 1.04 26.51
C ALA A 243 6.63 2.37 25.88
N ASN A 244 7.43 2.32 24.82
CA ASN A 244 7.88 3.52 24.08
C ASN A 244 6.72 4.25 23.35
N VAL A 245 5.82 3.50 22.71
CA VAL A 245 4.67 4.07 21.99
C VAL A 245 3.66 4.68 22.96
N LEU A 246 3.30 3.94 24.02
CA LEU A 246 2.29 4.32 24.98
C LEU A 246 2.80 5.28 26.07
N LYS A 247 4.13 5.46 26.16
CA LYS A 247 4.80 6.22 27.24
C LYS A 247 4.40 5.70 28.62
N ALA A 248 4.31 4.39 28.75
CA ALA A 248 3.94 3.68 29.98
C ALA A 248 5.13 2.87 30.49
N GLU A 249 5.13 2.56 31.80
CA GLU A 249 6.17 1.72 32.40
C GLU A 249 6.08 0.27 31.88
N PRO A 250 7.22 -0.37 31.54
CA PRO A 250 7.25 -1.74 31.02
C PRO A 250 6.53 -2.78 31.91
N VAL A 251 6.50 -2.57 33.22
CA VAL A 251 5.83 -3.45 34.18
C VAL A 251 4.32 -3.47 33.92
N HIS A 252 3.70 -2.31 33.73
CA HIS A 252 2.26 -2.21 33.44
C HIS A 252 1.91 -2.86 32.10
N ILE A 253 2.78 -2.66 31.09
CA ILE A 253 2.60 -3.33 29.78
C ILE A 253 2.66 -4.85 29.94
N ARG A 254 3.59 -5.37 30.73
CA ARG A 254 3.74 -6.81 30.96
C ARG A 254 2.54 -7.40 31.69
N ASP A 255 2.01 -6.69 32.70
CA ASP A 255 0.82 -7.13 33.44
C ASP A 255 -0.39 -7.24 32.48
N VAL A 256 -0.62 -6.23 31.64
CA VAL A 256 -1.71 -6.24 30.66
C VAL A 256 -1.47 -7.28 29.56
N LEU A 257 -0.23 -7.46 29.10
CA LEU A 257 0.09 -8.52 28.13
C LEU A 257 -0.27 -9.90 28.71
N ASN A 258 0.05 -10.17 29.96
CA ASN A 258 -0.34 -11.43 30.62
C ASN A 258 -1.87 -11.59 30.69
N GLU A 259 -2.61 -10.52 30.98
CA GLU A 259 -4.07 -10.54 30.97
C GLU A 259 -4.65 -10.82 29.57
N THR A 260 -4.11 -10.17 28.53
CA THR A 260 -4.54 -10.41 27.14
C THR A 260 -4.24 -11.83 26.65
N LEU A 261 -3.16 -12.43 27.13
CA LEU A 261 -2.84 -13.84 26.86
C LEU A 261 -3.82 -14.78 27.57
N ILE A 262 -4.15 -14.52 28.84
CA ILE A 262 -5.11 -15.32 29.58
C ILE A 262 -6.52 -15.24 28.98
N THR A 263 -6.92 -14.08 28.48
CA THR A 263 -8.23 -13.89 27.84
C THR A 263 -8.28 -14.41 26.40
N GLY A 264 -7.14 -14.83 25.84
CA GLY A 264 -7.05 -15.40 24.51
C GLY A 264 -7.13 -14.38 23.35
N HIS A 265 -6.94 -13.09 23.63
CA HIS A 265 -6.86 -12.04 22.61
C HIS A 265 -5.52 -12.07 21.87
N LEU A 266 -4.48 -12.56 22.53
CA LEU A 266 -3.15 -12.80 21.95
C LEU A 266 -2.72 -14.23 22.24
N VAL A 267 -1.76 -14.74 21.48
CA VAL A 267 -1.20 -16.10 21.65
C VAL A 267 0.29 -15.98 21.93
N ALA A 268 0.74 -16.74 22.93
CA ALA A 268 2.17 -16.92 23.22
C ALA A 268 2.64 -18.30 22.81
N GLU A 269 3.80 -18.39 22.21
CA GLU A 269 4.48 -19.66 21.89
C GLU A 269 5.94 -19.60 22.30
N ASP A 270 6.36 -20.60 23.08
CA ASP A 270 7.75 -20.75 23.48
C ASP A 270 8.54 -21.49 22.40
N CYS A 271 9.64 -20.90 21.95
CA CYS A 271 10.52 -21.53 20.99
C CYS A 271 11.99 -21.17 21.24
N SER A 272 12.84 -22.17 21.37
CA SER A 272 14.29 -21.99 21.56
C SER A 272 14.66 -21.08 22.74
N GLY A 273 13.87 -21.13 23.83
CA GLY A 273 14.09 -20.34 25.05
C GLY A 273 13.65 -18.88 24.99
N LEU A 274 12.87 -18.51 23.97
CA LEU A 274 12.22 -17.21 23.82
C LEU A 274 10.71 -17.44 23.69
N THR A 275 9.92 -16.56 24.30
CA THR A 275 8.47 -16.51 24.14
C THR A 275 8.13 -15.52 23.00
N TYR A 276 7.35 -15.96 22.03
CA TYR A 276 6.89 -15.16 20.90
C TYR A 276 5.40 -14.87 21.02
N ILE A 277 5.04 -13.62 20.81
CA ILE A 277 3.65 -13.14 20.92
C ILE A 277 3.09 -12.89 19.53
N TYR A 278 1.88 -13.37 19.30
CA TYR A 278 1.12 -13.29 18.05
C TYR A 278 -0.24 -12.67 18.28
N THR A 279 -0.81 -12.08 17.23
CA THR A 279 -2.27 -12.01 17.12
C THR A 279 -2.82 -13.41 16.82
N VAL A 280 -4.06 -13.68 17.23
CA VAL A 280 -4.71 -15.00 17.03
C VAL A 280 -4.69 -15.39 15.55
N ASP A 281 -5.06 -14.45 14.66
CA ASP A 281 -5.11 -14.68 13.23
C ASP A 281 -3.74 -15.04 12.63
N ALA A 282 -2.69 -14.30 12.98
CA ALA A 282 -1.33 -14.58 12.48
C ALA A 282 -0.81 -15.94 12.95
N TYR A 283 -1.14 -16.32 14.18
CA TYR A 283 -0.77 -17.61 14.74
C TYR A 283 -1.45 -18.78 14.02
N GLU A 284 -2.77 -18.70 13.87
CA GLU A 284 -3.55 -19.73 13.17
C GLU A 284 -3.15 -19.85 11.71
N ARG A 285 -2.91 -18.73 11.04
CA ARG A 285 -2.47 -18.70 9.65
C ARG A 285 -1.11 -19.36 9.48
N GLU A 286 -0.13 -19.07 10.33
CA GLU A 286 1.18 -19.72 10.26
C GLU A 286 1.11 -21.22 10.52
N LEU A 287 0.22 -21.66 11.41
CA LEU A 287 -0.06 -23.07 11.64
C LEU A 287 -0.64 -23.75 10.39
N ARG A 288 -1.69 -23.16 9.78
CA ARG A 288 -2.31 -23.72 8.56
C ARG A 288 -1.31 -23.83 7.43
N VAL A 289 -0.52 -22.77 7.17
CA VAL A 289 0.52 -22.79 6.14
C VAL A 289 1.55 -23.89 6.40
N ALA A 290 1.98 -24.06 7.65
CA ALA A 290 2.92 -25.12 8.01
C ALA A 290 2.33 -26.52 7.78
N ASP A 291 1.06 -26.73 8.14
CA ASP A 291 0.38 -28.02 7.96
C ASP A 291 0.18 -28.33 6.46
N ASP A 292 -0.26 -27.35 5.69
CA ASP A 292 -0.48 -27.53 4.24
C ASP A 292 0.85 -27.80 3.49
N ILE A 293 1.94 -27.11 3.85
CA ILE A 293 3.27 -27.38 3.29
C ILE A 293 3.74 -28.79 3.65
N ARG A 294 3.56 -29.25 4.90
CA ARG A 294 3.93 -30.61 5.32
C ARG A 294 3.11 -31.66 4.58
N ASN A 295 1.80 -31.44 4.44
CA ASN A 295 0.91 -32.33 3.70
C ASN A 295 1.31 -32.43 2.22
N LEU A 296 1.70 -31.30 1.61
CA LEU A 296 2.24 -31.30 0.25
C LEU A 296 3.57 -32.06 0.17
N ALA A 297 4.51 -31.76 1.07
CA ALA A 297 5.84 -32.39 1.09
C ALA A 297 5.77 -33.91 1.32
N ALA A 298 4.81 -34.40 2.09
CA ALA A 298 4.59 -35.79 2.37
C ALA A 298 4.06 -36.63 1.17
N LYS A 299 3.63 -35.96 0.09
CA LYS A 299 3.15 -36.68 -1.11
C LYS A 299 4.28 -37.45 -1.77
N THR A 300 3.99 -38.69 -2.09
CA THR A 300 4.94 -39.60 -2.78
C THR A 300 5.15 -39.19 -4.24
N SER A 301 6.25 -39.65 -4.83
CA SER A 301 6.56 -39.49 -6.25
C SER A 301 5.36 -39.85 -7.15
N LEU A 302 5.12 -39.06 -8.16
CA LEU A 302 4.13 -39.38 -9.19
C LEU A 302 4.68 -40.55 -10.01
N LYS A 303 3.89 -41.60 -10.20
CA LYS A 303 4.23 -42.65 -11.14
C LYS A 303 4.10 -42.10 -12.56
N THR A 304 5.21 -41.68 -13.13
CA THR A 304 5.28 -41.16 -14.49
C THR A 304 5.26 -42.32 -15.51
N HIS A 305 4.56 -42.09 -16.61
CA HIS A 305 4.58 -43.01 -17.77
C HIS A 305 5.82 -42.79 -18.64
N VAL A 306 6.43 -41.60 -18.50
CA VAL A 306 7.60 -41.16 -19.25
C VAL A 306 8.86 -41.38 -18.44
N ASN A 307 9.90 -41.96 -19.06
CA ASN A 307 11.24 -41.93 -18.50
C ASN A 307 11.78 -40.49 -18.53
N ILE A 308 11.90 -39.87 -17.37
CA ILE A 308 12.28 -38.47 -17.25
C ILE A 308 13.65 -38.17 -17.87
N ASN A 309 14.63 -39.10 -17.73
CA ASN A 309 15.96 -38.93 -18.31
C ASN A 309 15.92 -38.95 -19.83
N GLU A 310 15.20 -39.90 -20.43
CA GLU A 310 15.02 -39.97 -21.88
C GLU A 310 14.22 -38.75 -22.40
N PHE A 311 13.25 -38.27 -21.63
CA PHE A 311 12.55 -37.04 -21.96
C PHE A 311 13.50 -35.86 -22.00
N ILE A 312 14.32 -35.64 -20.96
CA ILE A 312 15.26 -34.53 -20.88
C ILE A 312 16.24 -34.59 -22.05
N ASP A 313 16.82 -35.74 -22.34
CA ASP A 313 17.80 -35.89 -23.41
C ASP A 313 17.20 -35.59 -24.81
N ARG A 314 15.98 -36.04 -25.07
CA ARG A 314 15.24 -35.70 -26.28
C ARG A 314 14.91 -34.22 -26.34
N TRP A 315 14.36 -33.64 -25.24
CA TRP A 315 13.96 -32.24 -25.16
C TRP A 315 15.12 -31.27 -25.35
N GLN A 316 16.32 -31.64 -24.86
CA GLN A 316 17.57 -30.90 -25.08
C GLN A 316 18.01 -30.96 -26.55
N THR A 317 17.98 -32.18 -27.13
CA THR A 317 18.39 -32.40 -28.54
C THR A 317 17.50 -31.62 -29.51
N GLU A 318 16.18 -31.61 -29.29
CA GLU A 318 15.23 -30.89 -30.13
C GLU A 318 15.43 -29.37 -30.08
N ARG A 319 16.06 -28.84 -29.04
CA ARG A 319 16.26 -27.40 -28.81
C ARG A 319 17.70 -26.94 -28.94
N GLU A 320 18.57 -27.84 -29.32
CA GLU A 320 19.99 -27.59 -29.57
C GLU A 320 20.74 -26.93 -28.38
N PHE A 321 20.40 -27.29 -27.14
CA PHE A 321 21.11 -26.84 -25.95
C PHE A 321 21.14 -27.93 -24.85
N THR A 322 22.02 -27.76 -23.86
CA THR A 322 22.21 -28.69 -22.75
C THR A 322 21.85 -28.03 -21.42
N LEU A 323 21.01 -28.69 -20.63
CA LEU A 323 20.74 -28.31 -19.25
C LEU A 323 21.97 -28.55 -18.38
N ALA A 324 22.31 -27.63 -17.49
CA ALA A 324 23.30 -27.91 -16.45
C ALA A 324 22.75 -28.92 -15.43
N ASP A 325 23.65 -29.53 -14.67
CA ASP A 325 23.30 -30.59 -13.71
C ASP A 325 22.17 -30.18 -12.76
N LYS A 326 22.24 -28.98 -12.20
CA LYS A 326 21.18 -28.44 -11.31
C LYS A 326 19.87 -28.13 -12.02
N GLN A 327 19.91 -27.76 -13.28
CA GLN A 327 18.69 -27.56 -14.08
C GLN A 327 18.04 -28.92 -14.40
N ARG A 328 18.86 -29.94 -14.72
CA ARG A 328 18.41 -31.31 -14.92
C ARG A 328 17.79 -31.87 -13.64
N GLU A 329 18.48 -31.71 -12.49
CA GLU A 329 17.98 -32.10 -11.17
C GLU A 329 16.62 -31.46 -10.86
N ALA A 330 16.43 -30.19 -11.21
CA ALA A 330 15.15 -29.48 -10.98
C ALA A 330 13.99 -30.08 -11.81
N VAL A 331 14.24 -30.49 -13.04
CA VAL A 331 13.24 -31.20 -13.86
C VAL A 331 12.95 -32.58 -13.29
N GLU A 332 13.98 -33.34 -12.93
CA GLU A 332 13.86 -34.69 -12.35
C GLU A 332 13.02 -34.65 -11.06
N ARG A 333 13.31 -33.69 -10.16
CA ARG A 333 12.61 -33.56 -8.86
C ARG A 333 11.23 -32.95 -8.94
N SER A 334 10.87 -32.31 -10.05
CA SER A 334 9.61 -31.56 -10.16
C SER A 334 8.35 -32.42 -9.95
N LEU A 335 8.40 -33.72 -10.26
CA LEU A 335 7.29 -34.65 -10.08
C LEU A 335 7.55 -35.69 -8.96
N ASP A 336 8.71 -35.64 -8.31
CA ASP A 336 9.05 -36.59 -7.23
C ASP A 336 8.39 -36.23 -5.90
N SER A 337 8.15 -34.96 -5.65
CA SER A 337 7.55 -34.46 -4.41
C SER A 337 6.25 -33.67 -4.70
N GLY A 338 5.38 -33.60 -3.72
CA GLY A 338 4.20 -32.73 -3.81
C GLY A 338 4.52 -31.24 -3.76
N LEU A 339 5.67 -30.87 -3.20
CA LEU A 339 6.17 -29.50 -3.18
C LEU A 339 7.68 -29.51 -3.51
N THR A 340 8.07 -28.69 -4.48
CA THR A 340 9.48 -28.50 -4.86
C THR A 340 9.79 -27.00 -4.98
N VAL A 341 10.92 -26.57 -4.43
CA VAL A 341 11.41 -25.18 -4.53
C VAL A 341 12.57 -25.12 -5.53
N ILE A 342 12.49 -24.21 -6.49
CA ILE A 342 13.55 -23.91 -7.46
C ILE A 342 13.97 -22.46 -7.25
N THR A 343 15.19 -22.26 -6.77
CA THR A 343 15.71 -20.91 -6.51
C THR A 343 17.01 -20.65 -7.27
N GLY A 344 17.23 -19.40 -7.64
CA GLY A 344 18.46 -18.97 -8.32
C GLY A 344 18.39 -17.53 -8.76
N GLY A 345 19.55 -16.91 -8.94
CA GLY A 345 19.69 -15.52 -9.35
C GLY A 345 19.31 -15.28 -10.85
N PRO A 346 19.53 -14.06 -11.33
CA PRO A 346 19.29 -13.71 -12.72
C PRO A 346 20.27 -14.49 -13.63
N GLY A 347 19.77 -14.92 -14.79
CA GLY A 347 20.58 -15.64 -15.78
C GLY A 347 20.91 -17.10 -15.47
N THR A 348 20.39 -17.68 -14.38
CA THR A 348 20.58 -19.10 -14.03
C THR A 348 19.64 -20.04 -14.78
N GLY A 349 18.74 -19.52 -15.61
CA GLY A 349 17.86 -20.33 -16.46
C GLY A 349 16.61 -20.87 -15.79
N LYS A 350 16.10 -20.22 -14.73
CA LYS A 350 14.80 -20.59 -14.10
C LYS A 350 13.69 -20.79 -15.13
N THR A 351 13.53 -19.84 -16.05
CA THR A 351 12.52 -19.92 -17.11
C THR A 351 12.70 -21.12 -18.04
N THR A 352 13.95 -21.52 -18.33
CA THR A 352 14.25 -22.70 -19.13
C THR A 352 13.82 -23.97 -18.42
N VAL A 353 14.11 -24.07 -17.11
CA VAL A 353 13.66 -25.19 -16.25
C VAL A 353 12.14 -25.25 -16.21
N VAL A 354 11.45 -24.12 -16.00
CA VAL A 354 9.98 -24.07 -16.02
C VAL A 354 9.41 -24.57 -17.33
N LYS A 355 10.00 -24.20 -18.49
CA LYS A 355 9.57 -24.71 -19.81
C LYS A 355 9.75 -26.21 -19.95
N ALA A 356 10.86 -26.75 -19.43
CA ALA A 356 11.09 -28.18 -19.45
C ALA A 356 10.09 -28.95 -18.58
N ILE A 357 9.80 -28.42 -17.39
CA ILE A 357 8.80 -29.00 -16.47
C ILE A 357 7.40 -28.98 -17.09
N ILE A 358 7.00 -27.85 -17.70
CA ILE A 358 5.71 -27.75 -18.40
C ILE A 358 5.62 -28.81 -19.51
N ALA A 359 6.67 -28.94 -20.33
CA ALA A 359 6.68 -29.94 -21.42
C ALA A 359 6.61 -31.39 -20.90
N LEU A 360 7.27 -31.69 -19.77
CA LEU A 360 7.18 -32.98 -19.11
C LEU A 360 5.76 -33.22 -18.59
N ALA A 361 5.18 -32.27 -17.88
CA ALA A 361 3.85 -32.40 -17.32
C ALA A 361 2.76 -32.51 -18.41
N GLU A 362 2.90 -31.82 -19.55
CA GLU A 362 2.02 -31.99 -20.72
C GLU A 362 2.13 -33.37 -21.35
N GLN A 363 3.32 -33.96 -21.40
CA GLN A 363 3.50 -35.32 -21.91
C GLN A 363 2.89 -36.37 -20.97
N GLU A 364 2.83 -36.09 -19.67
CA GLU A 364 2.10 -36.87 -18.67
C GLU A 364 0.58 -36.63 -18.68
N GLY A 365 0.09 -35.64 -19.45
CA GLY A 365 -1.33 -35.33 -19.54
C GLY A 365 -1.86 -34.54 -18.33
N LEU A 366 -1.00 -33.90 -17.56
CA LEU A 366 -1.38 -33.14 -16.37
C LEU A 366 -2.00 -31.78 -16.74
N ASN A 367 -3.04 -31.37 -16.00
CA ASN A 367 -3.61 -30.04 -16.08
C ASN A 367 -2.74 -29.06 -15.27
N ILE A 368 -2.12 -28.08 -15.97
CA ILE A 368 -1.11 -27.18 -15.40
C ILE A 368 -1.70 -25.82 -15.15
N LEU A 369 -1.55 -25.30 -13.94
CA LEU A 369 -1.86 -23.94 -13.54
C LEU A 369 -0.56 -23.14 -13.42
N LEU A 370 -0.52 -21.94 -14.07
CA LEU A 370 0.62 -21.03 -13.99
C LEU A 370 0.18 -19.75 -13.32
N CYS A 371 0.89 -19.33 -12.28
CA CYS A 371 0.58 -18.09 -11.60
C CYS A 371 1.83 -17.36 -11.04
N ALA A 372 1.62 -16.11 -10.66
CA ALA A 372 2.63 -15.27 -10.02
C ALA A 372 1.95 -14.26 -9.07
N PRO A 373 2.65 -13.67 -8.09
CA PRO A 373 2.09 -12.70 -7.18
C PRO A 373 1.60 -11.39 -7.85
N THR A 374 2.26 -10.96 -8.91
CA THR A 374 1.97 -9.68 -9.60
C THR A 374 1.53 -9.87 -11.04
N GLY A 375 0.76 -8.89 -11.57
CA GLY A 375 0.31 -8.88 -12.97
C GLY A 375 1.45 -8.95 -13.97
N ARG A 376 2.52 -8.21 -13.73
CA ARG A 376 3.71 -8.21 -14.59
C ARG A 376 4.46 -9.54 -14.61
N ALA A 377 4.64 -10.14 -13.43
CA ALA A 377 5.28 -11.45 -13.34
C ALA A 377 4.43 -12.52 -14.05
N ALA A 378 3.11 -12.51 -13.86
CA ALA A 378 2.19 -13.41 -14.54
C ALA A 378 2.22 -13.23 -16.08
N LYS A 379 2.22 -11.97 -16.55
CA LYS A 379 2.34 -11.67 -17.97
C LYS A 379 3.66 -12.17 -18.56
N ARG A 380 4.78 -11.89 -17.88
CA ARG A 380 6.11 -12.39 -18.28
C ARG A 380 6.16 -13.91 -18.32
N LEU A 381 5.57 -14.57 -17.32
CA LEU A 381 5.45 -16.04 -17.28
C LEU A 381 4.65 -16.54 -18.49
N ALA A 382 3.52 -15.90 -18.81
CA ALA A 382 2.72 -16.25 -19.98
C ALA A 382 3.47 -16.07 -21.31
N GLU A 383 4.14 -14.94 -21.50
CA GLU A 383 4.93 -14.63 -22.70
C GLU A 383 6.08 -15.62 -22.88
N THR A 384 6.80 -15.93 -21.81
CA THR A 384 7.96 -16.81 -21.88
C THR A 384 7.59 -18.27 -22.05
N THR A 385 6.50 -18.73 -21.44
CA THR A 385 6.05 -20.12 -21.55
C THR A 385 5.09 -20.37 -22.73
N GLN A 386 4.56 -19.31 -23.34
CA GLN A 386 3.51 -19.37 -24.37
C GLN A 386 2.24 -20.08 -23.84
N ARG A 387 1.94 -19.92 -22.53
CA ARG A 387 0.81 -20.48 -21.84
C ARG A 387 0.07 -19.40 -21.08
N LYS A 388 -1.20 -19.63 -20.80
CA LYS A 388 -1.97 -18.70 -19.93
C LYS A 388 -1.43 -18.75 -18.51
N ALA A 389 -1.06 -17.61 -17.98
CA ALA A 389 -0.72 -17.42 -16.58
C ALA A 389 -1.58 -16.31 -15.99
N LYS A 390 -1.91 -16.41 -14.72
CA LYS A 390 -2.74 -15.43 -13.99
C LYS A 390 -1.98 -14.93 -12.75
N THR A 391 -2.40 -13.80 -12.19
CA THR A 391 -2.00 -13.49 -10.82
C THR A 391 -2.66 -14.50 -9.87
N ILE A 392 -2.03 -14.75 -8.72
CA ILE A 392 -2.61 -15.64 -7.70
C ILE A 392 -4.02 -15.18 -7.35
N HIS A 393 -4.22 -13.88 -7.09
CA HIS A 393 -5.54 -13.33 -6.81
C HIS A 393 -6.58 -13.64 -7.90
N ARG A 394 -6.21 -13.47 -9.18
CA ARG A 394 -7.11 -13.80 -10.31
C ARG A 394 -7.35 -15.30 -10.47
N LEU A 395 -6.38 -16.10 -10.09
CA LEU A 395 -6.52 -17.56 -10.14
C LEU A 395 -7.51 -18.02 -9.08
N LEU A 396 -7.44 -17.43 -7.88
CA LEU A 396 -8.31 -17.74 -6.76
C LEU A 396 -9.73 -17.15 -6.90
N GLY A 397 -9.93 -16.11 -7.73
CA GLY A 397 -11.22 -15.44 -7.92
C GLY A 397 -11.60 -14.57 -6.71
N PRO A 398 -11.32 -13.25 -6.74
CA PRO A 398 -11.63 -12.38 -5.61
C PRO A 398 -13.15 -12.26 -5.40
N ALA A 399 -13.62 -12.56 -4.17
CA ALA A 399 -15.03 -12.56 -3.77
C ALA A 399 -15.39 -11.42 -2.78
N GLY A 400 -14.40 -10.63 -2.35
CA GLY A 400 -14.60 -9.52 -1.40
C GLY A 400 -13.60 -9.54 -0.25
N TYR A 401 -14.00 -8.95 0.87
CA TYR A 401 -13.19 -8.88 2.11
C TYR A 401 -14.06 -9.15 3.33
N VAL A 402 -13.47 -9.76 4.37
CA VAL A 402 -14.02 -9.79 5.73
C VAL A 402 -13.02 -9.08 6.63
N GLY A 403 -13.36 -7.87 7.08
CA GLY A 403 -12.40 -6.98 7.70
C GLY A 403 -11.28 -6.62 6.70
N GLU A 404 -10.04 -6.86 7.07
CA GLU A 404 -8.86 -6.63 6.21
C GLU A 404 -8.48 -7.88 5.37
N HIS A 405 -9.15 -9.03 5.56
CA HIS A 405 -8.78 -10.30 4.94
C HIS A 405 -9.50 -10.50 3.61
N PRO A 406 -8.76 -10.81 2.52
CA PRO A 406 -9.38 -11.07 1.23
C PRO A 406 -10.12 -12.41 1.24
N LEU A 407 -11.32 -12.42 0.65
CA LEU A 407 -12.08 -13.62 0.36
C LEU A 407 -11.90 -14.01 -1.10
N PHE A 408 -11.82 -15.32 -1.33
CA PHE A 408 -11.68 -15.88 -2.66
C PHE A 408 -12.75 -16.94 -2.95
N ASP A 409 -13.15 -17.06 -4.23
CA ASP A 409 -14.06 -18.07 -4.71
C ASP A 409 -13.49 -19.47 -4.55
N HIS A 410 -12.16 -19.63 -4.84
CA HIS A 410 -11.44 -20.89 -4.65
C HIS A 410 -10.80 -20.92 -3.26
N ASN A 411 -11.13 -21.99 -2.52
CA ASN A 411 -10.73 -22.26 -1.14
C ASN A 411 -10.87 -23.76 -0.87
N ARG A 412 -10.81 -24.23 0.39
CA ARG A 412 -10.95 -25.66 0.77
C ARG A 412 -12.26 -26.30 0.31
N ASP A 413 -13.35 -25.53 0.31
CA ASP A 413 -14.68 -26.01 -0.07
C ASP A 413 -14.89 -26.02 -1.60
N ASN A 414 -14.16 -25.17 -2.32
CA ASN A 414 -14.20 -25.04 -3.77
C ASN A 414 -12.77 -24.98 -4.34
N PRO A 415 -12.00 -26.06 -4.35
CA PRO A 415 -10.61 -26.05 -4.77
C PRO A 415 -10.44 -25.76 -6.26
N LEU A 416 -9.23 -25.37 -6.64
CA LEU A 416 -8.82 -25.19 -8.02
C LEU A 416 -8.87 -26.49 -8.80
N GLU A 417 -9.06 -26.41 -10.11
CA GLU A 417 -8.96 -27.56 -11.01
C GLU A 417 -7.56 -27.64 -11.63
N GLY A 418 -6.68 -28.45 -11.07
CA GLY A 418 -5.31 -28.61 -11.57
C GLY A 418 -4.56 -29.75 -10.91
N ASP A 419 -3.65 -30.38 -11.67
CA ASP A 419 -2.77 -31.46 -11.18
C ASP A 419 -1.41 -30.93 -10.75
N LEU A 420 -0.96 -29.84 -11.38
CA LEU A 420 0.32 -29.18 -11.13
C LEU A 420 0.13 -27.65 -11.14
N ILE A 421 0.58 -26.99 -10.08
CA ILE A 421 0.68 -25.53 -10.05
C ILE A 421 2.14 -25.10 -10.05
N ILE A 422 2.48 -24.13 -10.89
CA ILE A 422 3.80 -23.50 -10.91
C ILE A 422 3.62 -22.03 -10.53
N VAL A 423 4.26 -21.62 -9.46
CA VAL A 423 4.23 -20.26 -8.92
C VAL A 423 5.58 -19.61 -9.17
N ASP A 424 5.63 -18.56 -9.98
CA ASP A 424 6.86 -17.79 -10.23
C ASP A 424 6.95 -16.56 -9.34
N GLU A 425 8.16 -16.01 -9.17
CA GLU A 425 8.47 -14.85 -8.31
C GLU A 425 8.01 -15.03 -6.84
N VAL A 426 8.20 -16.24 -6.29
CA VAL A 426 7.76 -16.57 -4.92
C VAL A 426 8.49 -15.80 -3.81
N SER A 427 9.57 -15.08 -4.10
CA SER A 427 10.18 -14.14 -3.14
C SER A 427 9.21 -13.05 -2.68
N MET A 428 8.16 -12.78 -3.45
CA MET A 428 7.12 -11.78 -3.16
C MET A 428 5.91 -12.36 -2.40
N LEU A 429 5.86 -13.67 -2.16
CA LEU A 429 4.77 -14.29 -1.40
C LEU A 429 4.92 -13.97 0.09
N ASP A 430 3.88 -13.39 0.66
CA ASP A 430 3.68 -13.27 2.10
C ASP A 430 2.91 -14.45 2.68
N LEU A 431 2.75 -14.47 3.99
CA LEU A 431 2.08 -15.55 4.69
C LEU A 431 0.60 -15.64 4.32
N GLU A 432 -0.08 -14.50 4.17
CA GLU A 432 -1.52 -14.45 3.86
C GLU A 432 -1.84 -14.98 2.47
N LEU A 433 -1.12 -14.50 1.44
CA LEU A 433 -1.35 -14.97 0.08
C LEU A 433 -0.93 -16.43 -0.09
N THR A 434 0.05 -16.89 0.70
CA THR A 434 0.45 -18.31 0.73
C THR A 434 -0.65 -19.16 1.35
N ASP A 435 -1.25 -18.75 2.47
CA ASP A 435 -2.37 -19.44 3.13
C ASP A 435 -3.53 -19.61 2.14
N CYS A 436 -3.99 -18.51 1.53
CA CYS A 436 -5.09 -18.55 0.55
C CYS A 436 -4.77 -19.45 -0.67
N LEU A 437 -3.53 -19.43 -1.16
CA LEU A 437 -3.14 -20.28 -2.29
C LEU A 437 -3.13 -21.76 -1.94
N LEU A 438 -2.51 -22.12 -0.81
CA LEU A 438 -2.40 -23.52 -0.39
C LEU A 438 -3.76 -24.13 -0.03
N GLU A 439 -4.62 -23.34 0.62
CA GLU A 439 -5.98 -23.72 0.94
C GLU A 439 -6.82 -24.09 -0.29
N ALA A 440 -6.58 -23.41 -1.41
CA ALA A 440 -7.31 -23.64 -2.66
C ALA A 440 -6.76 -24.82 -3.49
N LEU A 441 -5.65 -25.44 -3.09
CA LEU A 441 -5.07 -26.55 -3.86
C LEU A 441 -5.83 -27.86 -3.63
N PRO A 442 -6.21 -28.59 -4.71
CA PRO A 442 -6.76 -29.93 -4.58
C PRO A 442 -5.81 -30.87 -3.87
N GLY A 443 -6.32 -31.83 -3.13
CA GLY A 443 -5.51 -32.78 -2.37
C GLY A 443 -4.52 -33.59 -3.22
N HIS A 444 -4.71 -33.71 -4.54
CA HIS A 444 -3.80 -34.40 -5.47
C HIS A 444 -2.80 -33.45 -6.16
N CYS A 445 -3.06 -32.15 -6.15
CA CYS A 445 -2.24 -31.16 -6.85
C CYS A 445 -0.80 -31.12 -6.31
N ARG A 446 0.16 -30.93 -7.19
CA ARG A 446 1.57 -30.68 -6.86
C ARG A 446 1.89 -29.20 -7.04
N CYS A 447 2.85 -28.71 -6.28
CA CYS A 447 3.22 -27.29 -6.27
C CYS A 447 4.72 -27.14 -6.55
N ILE A 448 5.05 -26.27 -7.49
CA ILE A 448 6.44 -25.88 -7.77
C ILE A 448 6.56 -24.38 -7.50
N LEU A 449 7.40 -24.02 -6.55
CA LEU A 449 7.71 -22.66 -6.17
C LEU A 449 9.01 -22.21 -6.84
N VAL A 450 8.94 -21.20 -7.71
CA VAL A 450 10.09 -20.69 -8.45
C VAL A 450 10.37 -19.26 -8.03
N GLY A 451 11.62 -18.93 -7.69
CA GLY A 451 11.96 -17.57 -7.28
C GLY A 451 13.45 -17.36 -7.07
N ASP A 452 13.77 -16.22 -6.49
CA ASP A 452 15.13 -15.83 -6.16
C ASP A 452 15.18 -15.45 -4.66
N ALA A 453 15.79 -16.31 -3.86
CA ALA A 453 15.87 -16.15 -2.41
C ALA A 453 16.74 -14.94 -1.98
N ASP A 454 17.56 -14.40 -2.89
CA ASP A 454 18.45 -13.28 -2.60
C ASP A 454 17.81 -11.91 -2.90
N GLN A 455 16.63 -11.89 -3.54
CA GLN A 455 15.87 -10.68 -3.76
C GLN A 455 15.18 -10.19 -2.48
N LEU A 456 14.57 -8.98 -2.57
CA LEU A 456 13.74 -8.44 -1.50
C LEU A 456 12.61 -9.41 -1.17
N ALA A 457 12.36 -9.59 0.12
CA ALA A 457 11.23 -10.35 0.63
C ALA A 457 9.88 -9.67 0.26
N SER A 458 8.77 -10.38 0.52
CA SER A 458 7.40 -9.86 0.38
C SER A 458 7.21 -8.53 1.11
N VAL A 459 6.24 -7.73 0.69
CA VAL A 459 5.83 -6.53 1.43
C VAL A 459 5.06 -6.93 2.69
N GLY A 460 4.15 -7.90 2.58
CA GLY A 460 3.39 -8.44 3.71
C GLY A 460 4.23 -9.30 4.68
N ALA A 461 3.59 -9.74 5.75
CA ALA A 461 4.22 -10.48 6.83
C ALA A 461 4.71 -11.87 6.42
N GLY A 462 5.78 -12.31 7.05
CA GLY A 462 6.40 -13.62 6.84
C GLY A 462 7.58 -13.60 5.87
N ALA A 463 8.32 -14.69 5.85
CA ALA A 463 9.47 -14.92 4.99
C ALA A 463 9.38 -16.32 4.34
N VAL A 464 8.22 -16.63 3.76
CA VAL A 464 7.81 -17.99 3.38
C VAL A 464 8.87 -18.74 2.58
N LEU A 465 9.38 -18.14 1.50
CA LEU A 465 10.43 -18.78 0.69
C LEU A 465 11.69 -19.11 1.52
N HIS A 466 12.14 -18.15 2.34
CA HIS A 466 13.31 -18.34 3.19
C HIS A 466 13.06 -19.40 4.27
N ASP A 467 11.88 -19.41 4.85
CA ASP A 467 11.53 -20.35 5.92
C ASP A 467 11.39 -21.78 5.39
N ILE A 468 10.80 -21.97 4.21
CA ILE A 468 10.78 -23.27 3.53
C ILE A 468 12.21 -23.74 3.24
N ILE A 469 13.07 -22.88 2.68
CA ILE A 469 14.47 -23.23 2.40
C ILE A 469 15.23 -23.58 3.69
N ARG A 470 15.04 -22.82 4.76
CA ARG A 470 15.70 -23.05 6.07
C ARG A 470 15.19 -24.27 6.80
N SER A 471 13.96 -24.68 6.53
CA SER A 471 13.38 -25.87 7.14
C SER A 471 14.08 -27.16 6.70
N GLU A 472 14.63 -27.18 5.48
CA GLU A 472 15.24 -28.37 4.87
C GLU A 472 14.30 -29.58 4.75
N THR A 473 12.99 -29.37 4.93
CA THR A 473 11.95 -30.42 4.88
C THR A 473 11.35 -30.60 3.49
N VAL A 474 11.60 -29.67 2.59
CA VAL A 474 11.11 -29.65 1.21
C VAL A 474 12.30 -29.73 0.26
N PRO A 475 12.22 -30.47 -0.86
CA PRO A 475 13.25 -30.45 -1.89
C PRO A 475 13.50 -29.04 -2.42
N VAL A 476 14.74 -28.58 -2.30
CA VAL A 476 15.20 -27.28 -2.80
C VAL A 476 16.31 -27.49 -3.83
N VAL A 477 16.08 -27.00 -5.04
CA VAL A 477 17.11 -27.00 -6.09
C VAL A 477 17.63 -25.58 -6.29
N ARG A 478 18.91 -25.36 -5.99
CA ARG A 478 19.58 -24.07 -6.18
C ARG A 478 20.30 -24.07 -7.53
N LEU A 479 19.87 -23.17 -8.42
CA LEU A 479 20.49 -22.95 -9.73
C LEU A 479 21.63 -21.95 -9.56
N GLU A 480 22.88 -22.43 -9.66
CA GLU A 480 24.10 -21.63 -9.44
C GLU A 480 24.81 -21.28 -10.74
N THR A 481 24.65 -22.10 -11.79
CA THR A 481 25.33 -21.91 -13.07
C THR A 481 24.73 -20.74 -13.83
N ILE A 482 25.56 -19.78 -14.20
CA ILE A 482 25.19 -18.58 -14.93
C ILE A 482 25.43 -18.82 -16.44
N PHE A 483 24.36 -18.88 -17.23
CA PHE A 483 24.44 -19.14 -18.68
C PHE A 483 24.69 -17.87 -19.52
N ARG A 484 24.35 -16.71 -18.98
CA ARG A 484 24.64 -15.41 -19.63
C ARG A 484 26.14 -15.06 -19.72
N GLN A 485 27.05 -15.94 -19.24
CA GLN A 485 28.50 -15.70 -19.35
C GLN A 485 29.08 -15.80 -20.78
N GLN A 486 28.38 -16.44 -21.73
CA GLN A 486 28.82 -16.44 -23.14
C GLN A 486 28.49 -15.13 -23.90
N GLU A 487 27.53 -14.34 -23.36
CA GLU A 487 27.26 -12.95 -23.73
C GLU A 487 27.41 -12.01 -22.52
N GLY A 488 28.19 -12.47 -21.55
CA GLY A 488 28.25 -12.19 -20.14
C GLY A 488 28.42 -10.78 -19.70
N GLY A 489 27.28 -10.15 -19.52
CA GLY A 489 27.15 -8.81 -19.03
C GLY A 489 27.70 -8.60 -17.63
N LEU A 490 28.31 -7.44 -17.47
CA LEU A 490 28.83 -6.95 -16.18
C LEU A 490 27.69 -6.87 -15.11
N ILE A 491 26.43 -6.75 -15.54
CA ILE A 491 25.24 -6.71 -14.67
C ILE A 491 25.13 -7.99 -13.82
N VAL A 492 25.15 -9.16 -14.46
CA VAL A 492 24.99 -10.45 -13.74
C VAL A 492 26.18 -10.71 -12.84
N THR A 493 27.40 -10.46 -13.31
CA THR A 493 28.61 -10.60 -12.50
C THR A 493 28.58 -9.69 -11.29
N ASN A 494 28.16 -8.43 -11.47
CA ASN A 494 28.05 -7.47 -10.37
C ASN A 494 26.92 -7.81 -9.40
N ALA A 495 25.78 -8.30 -9.87
CA ALA A 495 24.70 -8.78 -9.01
C ALA A 495 25.23 -9.87 -8.07
N HIS A 496 25.96 -10.87 -8.59
CA HIS A 496 26.59 -11.89 -7.75
C HIS A 496 27.65 -11.33 -6.79
N ARG A 497 28.51 -10.41 -7.26
CA ARG A 497 29.50 -9.74 -6.37
C ARG A 497 28.80 -9.01 -5.23
N ILE A 498 27.78 -8.23 -5.53
CA ILE A 498 26.96 -7.50 -4.54
C ILE A 498 26.35 -8.48 -3.54
N ASN A 499 25.75 -9.57 -4.02
CA ASN A 499 25.13 -10.59 -3.17
C ASN A 499 26.12 -11.22 -2.18
N HIS A 500 27.38 -11.38 -2.58
CA HIS A 500 28.46 -11.87 -1.71
C HIS A 500 29.18 -10.76 -0.94
N GLY A 501 28.66 -9.53 -0.92
CA GLY A 501 29.25 -8.39 -0.20
C GLY A 501 30.47 -7.76 -0.87
N GLY A 502 30.73 -8.11 -2.13
CA GLY A 502 31.79 -7.54 -2.95
C GLY A 502 31.33 -6.27 -3.68
N MET A 503 32.22 -5.27 -3.77
CA MET A 503 31.95 -4.06 -4.54
C MET A 503 31.78 -4.37 -6.04
N PRO A 504 30.84 -3.75 -6.74
CA PRO A 504 30.69 -3.93 -8.17
C PRO A 504 31.89 -3.37 -8.94
N VAL A 505 32.19 -4.00 -10.07
CA VAL A 505 33.14 -3.48 -11.06
C VAL A 505 32.39 -2.49 -11.94
N VAL A 506 32.94 -1.30 -12.11
CA VAL A 506 32.32 -0.24 -12.90
C VAL A 506 33.09 0.01 -14.17
N ASP A 507 32.35 0.26 -15.24
CA ASP A 507 32.86 0.71 -16.52
C ASP A 507 32.40 2.19 -16.73
N LYS A 508 33.25 3.02 -17.31
CA LYS A 508 32.95 4.45 -17.42
C LYS A 508 31.80 4.77 -18.39
N GLU A 509 31.65 4.00 -19.45
CA GLU A 509 30.69 4.24 -20.53
C GLU A 509 29.93 2.97 -20.95
N GLY A 510 30.11 1.85 -20.22
CA GLY A 510 29.63 0.54 -20.59
C GLY A 510 28.30 0.15 -19.94
N GLU A 511 28.17 -1.16 -19.72
CA GLU A 511 26.97 -1.80 -19.21
C GLU A 511 26.66 -1.46 -17.73
N PHE A 512 27.70 -1.15 -16.93
CA PHE A 512 27.55 -0.91 -15.48
C PHE A 512 28.36 0.33 -15.06
N CYS A 513 27.69 1.46 -14.94
CA CYS A 513 28.31 2.75 -14.66
C CYS A 513 28.05 3.20 -13.22
N PHE A 514 28.99 3.96 -12.63
CA PHE A 514 28.80 4.68 -11.38
C PHE A 514 29.17 6.16 -11.57
N ILE A 515 28.24 7.04 -11.28
CA ILE A 515 28.42 8.50 -11.35
C ILE A 515 28.33 9.04 -9.93
N GLU A 516 29.47 9.52 -9.43
CA GLU A 516 29.59 10.03 -8.07
C GLU A 516 29.00 11.43 -7.94
N THR A 517 28.14 11.64 -6.96
CA THR A 517 27.63 12.95 -6.56
C THR A 517 27.49 13.02 -5.06
N ASN A 518 27.98 14.12 -4.45
CA ASN A 518 27.86 14.36 -3.00
C ASN A 518 26.76 15.38 -2.66
N ASP A 519 26.13 15.94 -3.66
CA ASP A 519 25.04 16.92 -3.57
C ASP A 519 23.76 16.27 -4.08
N GLU A 520 22.76 16.11 -3.22
CA GLU A 520 21.52 15.39 -3.56
C GLU A 520 20.68 16.15 -4.58
N ASP A 521 20.63 17.49 -4.51
CA ASP A 521 19.86 18.29 -5.48
C ASP A 521 20.51 18.20 -6.87
N LYS A 522 21.82 18.31 -6.98
CA LYS A 522 22.52 18.09 -8.25
C LYS A 522 22.39 16.64 -8.72
N GLY A 523 22.38 15.68 -7.80
CA GLY A 523 22.15 14.28 -8.09
C GLY A 523 20.78 14.05 -8.72
N ALA A 524 19.72 14.67 -8.19
CA ALA A 524 18.39 14.57 -8.76
C ALA A 524 18.29 15.14 -10.18
N HIS A 525 18.90 16.31 -10.44
CA HIS A 525 18.98 16.86 -11.79
C HIS A 525 19.77 15.98 -12.74
N LEU A 526 20.91 15.44 -12.29
CA LEU A 526 21.72 14.51 -13.08
C LEU A 526 20.92 13.25 -13.46
N VAL A 527 20.11 12.72 -12.54
CA VAL A 527 19.22 11.57 -12.81
C VAL A 527 18.20 11.92 -13.91
N ALA A 528 17.62 13.12 -13.87
CA ALA A 528 16.68 13.57 -14.91
C ALA A 528 17.37 13.71 -16.29
N ASP A 529 18.58 14.29 -16.33
CA ASP A 529 19.38 14.41 -17.56
C ASP A 529 19.74 13.02 -18.13
N LEU A 530 20.13 12.10 -17.27
CA LEU A 530 20.45 10.71 -17.66
C LEU A 530 19.21 9.98 -18.17
N TYR A 531 18.06 10.14 -17.51
CA TYR A 531 16.81 9.55 -17.97
C TYR A 531 16.46 10.02 -19.37
N GLU A 532 16.46 11.33 -19.63
CA GLU A 532 16.20 11.89 -20.96
C GLU A 532 17.17 11.35 -22.02
N LYS A 533 18.47 11.37 -21.71
CA LYS A 533 19.51 10.86 -22.61
C LYS A 533 19.30 9.39 -22.98
N GLU A 534 19.03 8.53 -21.98
CA GLU A 534 18.83 7.10 -22.21
C GLU A 534 17.51 6.83 -22.97
N VAL A 535 16.43 7.57 -22.69
CA VAL A 535 15.17 7.47 -23.45
C VAL A 535 15.38 7.89 -24.92
N MET A 536 16.11 8.96 -25.18
CA MET A 536 16.43 9.38 -26.55
C MET A 536 17.26 8.32 -27.28
N SER A 537 18.18 7.65 -26.60
CA SER A 537 19.01 6.59 -27.17
C SER A 537 18.21 5.34 -27.60
N THR A 538 17.02 5.15 -27.02
CA THR A 538 16.10 4.04 -27.33
C THR A 538 14.99 4.45 -28.31
N GLY A 539 15.14 5.58 -29.01
CA GLY A 539 14.14 6.07 -29.97
C GLY A 539 12.90 6.68 -29.30
N GLY A 540 13.00 7.11 -28.05
CA GLY A 540 11.91 7.76 -27.30
C GLY A 540 11.02 6.78 -26.49
N ASP A 541 11.42 5.52 -26.37
CA ASP A 541 10.66 4.55 -25.55
C ASP A 541 10.86 4.81 -24.05
N ILE A 542 9.87 5.46 -23.44
CA ILE A 542 9.86 5.78 -22.01
C ILE A 542 9.73 4.54 -21.12
N PHE A 543 9.31 3.38 -21.65
CA PHE A 543 9.17 2.15 -20.89
C PHE A 543 10.45 1.32 -20.82
N SER A 544 11.40 1.56 -21.72
CA SER A 544 12.70 0.89 -21.73
C SER A 544 13.65 1.38 -20.64
N VAL A 545 13.42 2.58 -20.08
CA VAL A 545 14.25 3.20 -19.04
C VAL A 545 13.46 3.37 -17.76
N GLN A 546 14.05 3.01 -16.61
CA GLN A 546 13.42 3.17 -15.31
C GLN A 546 14.39 3.74 -14.27
N VAL A 547 13.93 4.76 -13.55
CA VAL A 547 14.64 5.26 -12.36
C VAL A 547 14.13 4.52 -11.12
N LEU A 548 15.06 4.02 -10.30
CA LEU A 548 14.77 3.35 -9.04
C LEU A 548 15.35 4.14 -7.86
N SER A 549 14.52 4.49 -6.90
CA SER A 549 14.92 5.13 -5.66
C SER A 549 14.45 4.29 -4.46
N PRO A 550 15.23 4.20 -3.37
CA PRO A 550 14.83 3.48 -2.16
C PRO A 550 13.63 4.09 -1.43
N MET A 551 13.38 5.40 -1.56
CA MET A 551 12.42 6.15 -0.76
C MET A 551 11.55 7.09 -1.59
N TYR A 552 10.38 7.47 -1.04
CA TYR A 552 9.47 8.42 -1.68
C TYR A 552 9.89 9.88 -1.47
N ARG A 553 10.33 10.23 -0.25
CA ARG A 553 10.63 11.62 0.14
C ARG A 553 12.09 11.98 -0.09
N ASN A 554 12.44 13.25 0.08
CA ASN A 554 13.75 13.90 -0.13
C ASN A 554 14.04 14.26 -1.60
N ALA A 555 15.11 15.02 -1.85
CA ALA A 555 15.47 15.51 -3.18
C ALA A 555 15.66 14.39 -4.22
N CYS A 556 16.26 13.27 -3.79
CA CYS A 556 16.45 12.07 -4.61
C CYS A 556 15.36 11.00 -4.38
N GLY A 557 14.23 11.36 -3.75
CA GLY A 557 13.07 10.48 -3.56
C GLY A 557 12.20 10.38 -4.82
N VAL A 558 11.36 9.38 -4.88
CA VAL A 558 10.47 9.08 -6.01
C VAL A 558 9.62 10.30 -6.40
N ASP A 559 9.05 11.01 -5.41
CA ASP A 559 8.15 12.14 -5.68
C ASP A 559 8.86 13.31 -6.35
N ALA A 560 10.03 13.70 -5.84
CA ALA A 560 10.83 14.78 -6.42
C ALA A 560 11.39 14.42 -7.79
N LEU A 561 11.89 13.18 -7.95
CA LEU A 561 12.42 12.70 -9.23
C LEU A 561 11.34 12.64 -10.30
N ASN A 562 10.13 12.20 -9.99
CA ASN A 562 9.01 12.19 -10.93
C ASN A 562 8.68 13.59 -11.43
N GLN A 563 8.65 14.61 -10.56
CA GLN A 563 8.39 15.99 -10.95
C GLN A 563 9.52 16.57 -11.83
N LEU A 564 10.78 16.29 -11.46
CA LEU A 564 11.94 16.76 -12.23
C LEU A 564 12.00 16.13 -13.61
N ILE A 565 11.85 14.83 -13.70
CA ILE A 565 11.89 14.09 -14.97
C ILE A 565 10.71 14.51 -15.84
N GLN A 566 9.49 14.58 -15.30
CA GLN A 566 8.32 15.06 -16.03
C GLN A 566 8.57 16.44 -16.63
N LYS A 567 9.08 17.37 -15.83
CA LYS A 567 9.38 18.74 -16.29
C LYS A 567 10.35 18.76 -17.47
N GLN A 568 11.29 17.83 -17.51
CA GLN A 568 12.32 17.76 -18.53
C GLN A 568 11.85 17.03 -19.80
N VAL A 569 11.24 15.85 -19.67
CA VAL A 569 10.85 15.02 -20.81
C VAL A 569 9.43 15.28 -21.30
N ASN A 570 8.56 15.80 -20.43
CA ASN A 570 7.18 16.15 -20.72
C ASN A 570 6.80 17.49 -20.09
N GLY A 571 7.57 18.54 -20.41
CA GLY A 571 7.36 19.89 -19.88
C GLY A 571 6.01 20.48 -20.27
N ALA A 572 5.65 21.59 -19.58
CA ALA A 572 4.45 22.34 -19.88
C ALA A 572 4.49 22.87 -21.33
N ASP A 573 3.39 22.72 -22.05
CA ASP A 573 3.18 23.19 -23.41
C ASP A 573 1.70 23.61 -23.52
N ASP A 574 1.43 24.76 -24.11
CA ASP A 574 0.06 25.28 -24.30
C ASP A 574 -0.84 24.31 -25.09
N ALA A 575 -0.25 23.41 -25.87
CA ALA A 575 -0.96 22.36 -26.62
C ALA A 575 -1.28 21.11 -25.79
N LYS A 576 -0.71 20.97 -24.59
CA LYS A 576 -0.94 19.79 -23.74
C LYS A 576 -1.97 20.08 -22.65
N ALA A 577 -2.96 19.19 -22.55
CA ALA A 577 -3.89 19.22 -21.45
C ALA A 577 -3.18 18.83 -20.14
N GLU A 578 -3.54 19.51 -19.05
CA GLU A 578 -3.07 19.26 -17.70
C GLU A 578 -4.24 18.94 -16.75
N LEU A 579 -4.05 18.02 -15.83
CA LEU A 579 -5.00 17.68 -14.77
C LEU A 579 -4.27 17.62 -13.44
N LYS A 580 -4.72 18.45 -12.48
CA LYS A 580 -4.18 18.45 -11.14
C LYS A 580 -5.03 17.56 -10.23
N ASN A 581 -4.38 16.60 -9.58
CA ASN A 581 -4.98 15.78 -8.53
C ASN A 581 -4.11 15.84 -7.26
N GLY A 582 -4.59 16.52 -6.23
CA GLY A 582 -3.79 16.79 -5.03
C GLY A 582 -2.50 17.58 -5.36
N ASN A 583 -1.35 16.99 -5.04
CA ASN A 583 -0.02 17.55 -5.33
C ASN A 583 0.57 17.08 -6.65
N ILE A 584 -0.10 16.19 -7.37
CA ILE A 584 0.38 15.63 -8.64
C ILE A 584 -0.27 16.38 -9.78
N LEU A 585 0.56 16.80 -10.74
CA LEU A 585 0.12 17.37 -12.00
C LEU A 585 0.36 16.35 -13.11
N PHE A 586 -0.71 15.89 -13.75
CA PHE A 586 -0.66 14.98 -14.87
C PHE A 586 -0.73 15.74 -16.20
N ARG A 587 0.01 15.27 -17.20
CA ARG A 587 0.03 15.80 -18.58
C ARG A 587 -0.21 14.69 -19.57
N THR A 588 -0.79 15.03 -20.70
CA THR A 588 -0.84 14.10 -21.85
C THR A 588 0.58 13.68 -22.23
N GLY A 589 0.81 12.39 -22.37
CA GLY A 589 2.14 11.78 -22.63
C GLY A 589 2.87 11.31 -21.36
N ASP A 590 2.34 11.55 -20.17
CA ASP A 590 2.99 11.08 -18.94
C ASP A 590 3.01 9.55 -18.83
N LYS A 591 4.14 9.04 -18.34
CA LYS A 591 4.28 7.66 -17.87
C LYS A 591 3.69 7.56 -16.48
N VAL A 592 2.71 6.69 -16.33
CA VAL A 592 1.96 6.50 -15.08
C VAL A 592 1.90 5.03 -14.66
N MET A 593 1.58 4.80 -13.39
CA MET A 593 1.45 3.48 -12.79
C MET A 593 0.20 3.40 -11.92
N GLN A 594 -0.52 2.28 -12.02
CA GLN A 594 -1.59 1.88 -11.12
C GLN A 594 -1.01 1.57 -9.72
N LYS A 595 -1.60 2.12 -8.67
CA LYS A 595 -1.11 1.95 -7.28
C LYS A 595 -1.74 0.78 -6.54
N GLN A 596 -2.91 0.34 -6.94
CA GLN A 596 -3.71 -0.71 -6.31
C GLN A 596 -4.34 -1.64 -7.36
N ASN A 597 -4.81 -2.80 -6.93
CA ASN A 597 -5.53 -3.70 -7.82
C ASN A 597 -6.96 -3.16 -8.05
N ASP A 598 -7.36 -3.04 -9.31
CA ASP A 598 -8.74 -2.80 -9.72
C ASP A 598 -9.21 -3.95 -10.61
N TYR A 599 -9.97 -4.84 -10.01
CA TYR A 599 -10.44 -6.06 -10.68
C TYR A 599 -11.54 -5.78 -11.69
N GLU A 600 -12.34 -4.73 -11.49
CA GLU A 600 -13.41 -4.33 -12.42
C GLU A 600 -12.83 -3.74 -13.69
N LYS A 601 -11.83 -2.85 -13.55
CA LYS A 601 -11.10 -2.26 -14.69
C LYS A 601 -10.07 -3.22 -15.29
N GLY A 602 -9.72 -4.31 -14.59
CA GLY A 602 -8.73 -5.30 -15.02
C GLY A 602 -7.29 -4.79 -15.04
N VAL A 603 -6.96 -3.81 -14.19
CA VAL A 603 -5.61 -3.25 -14.02
C VAL A 603 -5.11 -3.51 -12.60
N PHE A 604 -3.80 -3.71 -12.46
CA PHE A 604 -3.21 -4.18 -11.21
C PHE A 604 -2.11 -3.24 -10.71
N ASN A 605 -1.86 -3.34 -9.41
CA ASN A 605 -0.76 -2.61 -8.79
C ASN A 605 0.56 -2.88 -9.53
N GLY A 606 1.20 -1.81 -9.96
CA GLY A 606 2.42 -1.85 -10.75
C GLY A 606 2.23 -1.79 -12.27
N ASP A 607 1.02 -1.95 -12.81
CA ASP A 607 0.79 -1.80 -14.24
C ASP A 607 1.11 -0.38 -14.68
N MET A 608 1.86 -0.27 -15.78
CA MET A 608 2.28 1.02 -16.34
C MET A 608 1.56 1.33 -17.65
N GLY A 609 1.21 2.60 -17.79
CA GLY A 609 0.56 3.11 -18.99
C GLY A 609 1.00 4.53 -19.33
N THR A 610 0.45 5.05 -20.40
CA THR A 610 0.65 6.43 -20.86
C THR A 610 -0.65 7.20 -20.82
N VAL A 611 -0.64 8.39 -20.25
CA VAL A 611 -1.78 9.31 -20.31
C VAL A 611 -1.94 9.80 -21.73
N PHE A 612 -3.05 9.44 -22.40
CA PHE A 612 -3.25 9.86 -23.78
C PHE A 612 -4.33 10.94 -23.97
N ALA A 613 -5.21 11.12 -22.98
CA ALA A 613 -6.19 12.20 -22.97
C ALA A 613 -6.55 12.63 -21.53
N LEU A 614 -6.78 13.92 -21.34
CA LEU A 614 -7.20 14.53 -20.10
C LEU A 614 -8.46 15.36 -20.30
N GLY A 615 -9.42 15.27 -19.38
CA GLY A 615 -10.59 16.13 -19.26
C GLY A 615 -10.52 16.96 -17.99
N ASN A 616 -11.58 17.71 -17.67
CA ASN A 616 -11.60 18.57 -16.48
C ASN A 616 -11.50 17.78 -15.16
N ASP A 617 -12.07 16.57 -15.11
CA ASP A 617 -12.13 15.68 -13.94
C ASP A 617 -11.85 14.22 -14.29
N SER A 618 -11.26 13.96 -15.46
CA SER A 618 -11.01 12.60 -15.93
C SER A 618 -9.70 12.46 -16.68
N MET A 619 -9.11 11.28 -16.59
CA MET A 619 -7.86 10.91 -17.24
C MET A 619 -8.06 9.59 -17.98
N HIS A 620 -7.54 9.51 -19.19
CA HIS A 620 -7.50 8.29 -19.99
C HIS A 620 -6.06 7.79 -20.09
N VAL A 621 -5.85 6.56 -19.62
CA VAL A 621 -4.54 5.91 -19.62
C VAL A 621 -4.57 4.73 -20.59
N ARG A 622 -3.58 4.67 -21.45
CA ARG A 622 -3.31 3.55 -22.36
C ARG A 622 -2.37 2.57 -21.71
N TYR A 623 -2.88 1.39 -21.39
CA TYR A 623 -2.09 0.24 -21.02
C TYR A 623 -1.80 -0.63 -22.26
N PRO A 624 -0.86 -1.58 -22.18
CA PRO A 624 -0.53 -2.43 -23.34
C PRO A 624 -1.72 -3.21 -23.91
N GLU A 625 -2.71 -3.56 -23.07
CA GLU A 625 -3.83 -4.42 -23.46
C GLU A 625 -5.16 -3.68 -23.58
N GLN A 626 -5.28 -2.49 -22.97
CA GLN A 626 -6.55 -1.76 -22.90
C GLN A 626 -6.37 -0.28 -22.57
N ASP A 627 -7.36 0.51 -22.93
CA ASP A 627 -7.47 1.93 -22.56
C ASP A 627 -8.46 2.05 -21.39
N ILE A 628 -8.03 2.70 -20.28
CA ILE A 628 -8.83 2.87 -19.05
C ILE A 628 -9.12 4.34 -18.82
N ARG A 629 -10.36 4.62 -18.40
CA ARG A 629 -10.78 5.94 -17.96
C ARG A 629 -10.87 6.00 -16.44
N TYR A 630 -10.20 6.98 -15.84
CA TYR A 630 -10.25 7.32 -14.41
C TYR A 630 -11.02 8.61 -14.20
N LYS A 631 -11.88 8.67 -13.18
CA LYS A 631 -12.69 9.84 -12.87
C LYS A 631 -12.89 10.00 -11.37
N GLY A 632 -12.91 11.25 -10.87
CA GLY A 632 -13.16 11.56 -9.47
C GLY A 632 -12.14 10.87 -8.55
N ASN A 633 -12.60 10.04 -7.62
CA ASN A 633 -11.75 9.34 -6.65
C ASN A 633 -10.77 8.36 -7.29
N ASP A 634 -11.11 7.78 -8.44
CA ASP A 634 -10.24 6.83 -9.15
C ASP A 634 -8.91 7.46 -9.57
N LEU A 635 -8.85 8.79 -9.74
CA LEU A 635 -7.61 9.50 -10.03
C LEU A 635 -6.56 9.32 -8.93
N GLY A 636 -7.00 9.01 -7.70
CA GLY A 636 -6.15 8.68 -6.57
C GLY A 636 -5.37 7.36 -6.75
N GLU A 637 -5.82 6.48 -7.62
CA GLU A 637 -5.20 5.18 -7.90
C GLU A 637 -3.95 5.26 -8.79
N ILE A 638 -3.72 6.42 -9.41
CA ILE A 638 -2.65 6.63 -10.38
C ILE A 638 -1.54 7.50 -9.80
N SER A 639 -0.31 7.19 -10.18
CA SER A 639 0.87 8.03 -9.90
C SER A 639 1.76 8.16 -11.13
N LEU A 640 2.58 9.21 -11.16
CA LEU A 640 3.69 9.28 -12.14
C LEU A 640 4.65 8.12 -11.90
N ALA A 641 5.27 7.63 -12.98
CA ALA A 641 6.09 6.41 -12.94
C ALA A 641 7.43 6.52 -13.69
N TYR A 642 7.95 7.71 -13.90
CA TYR A 642 9.33 7.91 -14.40
C TYR A 642 10.35 7.38 -13.39
N ALA A 643 10.11 7.63 -12.09
CA ALA A 643 10.80 7.03 -10.97
C ALA A 643 9.83 6.22 -10.10
N ILE A 644 10.26 5.06 -9.61
CA ILE A 644 9.50 4.18 -8.70
C ILE A 644 10.41 3.66 -7.59
N THR A 645 9.82 3.06 -6.55
CA THR A 645 10.62 2.37 -5.53
C THR A 645 11.15 1.04 -6.06
N VAL A 646 12.25 0.57 -5.46
CA VAL A 646 12.81 -0.76 -5.80
C VAL A 646 11.78 -1.87 -5.56
N HIS A 647 10.98 -1.80 -4.48
CA HIS A 647 9.90 -2.75 -4.21
C HIS A 647 8.88 -2.82 -5.35
N LYS A 648 8.48 -1.66 -5.89
CA LYS A 648 7.52 -1.61 -7.02
C LYS A 648 8.11 -2.04 -8.35
N SER A 649 9.41 -2.25 -8.45
CA SER A 649 10.07 -2.79 -9.64
C SER A 649 10.17 -4.32 -9.64
N GLN A 650 9.81 -5.00 -8.55
CA GLN A 650 9.84 -6.47 -8.49
C GLN A 650 8.92 -7.07 -9.56
N GLY A 651 9.32 -8.20 -10.12
CA GLY A 651 8.62 -8.85 -11.25
C GLY A 651 8.75 -8.10 -12.59
N SER A 652 9.46 -6.97 -12.63
CA SER A 652 9.67 -6.17 -13.85
C SER A 652 11.13 -6.19 -14.31
N GLU A 653 11.36 -5.99 -15.61
CA GLU A 653 12.69 -5.80 -16.16
C GLU A 653 12.68 -4.64 -17.16
N TYR A 654 13.78 -3.90 -17.25
CA TYR A 654 13.96 -2.73 -18.11
C TYR A 654 15.28 -2.83 -18.87
N ASP A 655 15.36 -2.23 -20.03
CA ASP A 655 16.63 -2.21 -20.79
C ASP A 655 17.70 -1.44 -20.02
N THR A 656 17.37 -0.25 -19.53
CA THR A 656 18.26 0.58 -18.70
C THR A 656 17.62 0.89 -17.34
N VAL A 657 18.38 0.72 -16.28
CA VAL A 657 17.97 1.08 -14.92
C VAL A 657 18.93 2.10 -14.33
N ILE A 658 18.39 3.22 -13.86
CA ILE A 658 19.12 4.26 -13.14
C ILE A 658 18.80 4.11 -11.65
N ILE A 659 19.79 3.81 -10.82
CA ILE A 659 19.62 3.52 -9.39
C ILE A 659 20.21 4.66 -8.57
N VAL A 660 19.44 5.24 -7.67
CA VAL A 660 19.86 6.37 -6.84
C VAL A 660 20.26 5.90 -5.45
N LEU A 661 21.53 6.19 -5.07
CA LEU A 661 22.15 5.74 -3.82
C LEU A 661 22.78 6.94 -3.09
N VAL A 662 21.97 7.64 -2.27
CA VAL A 662 22.41 8.82 -1.51
C VAL A 662 22.39 8.56 0.00
N ASN A 663 23.09 9.40 0.77
CA ASN A 663 23.25 9.20 2.20
C ASN A 663 21.94 9.37 3.00
N SER A 664 21.01 10.21 2.54
CA SER A 664 19.68 10.37 3.16
C SER A 664 18.84 9.09 3.09
N HIS A 665 19.15 8.17 2.17
CA HIS A 665 18.52 6.86 2.04
C HIS A 665 19.10 5.79 2.99
N SER A 666 19.98 6.15 3.92
CA SER A 666 20.82 5.22 4.71
C SER A 666 20.06 4.10 5.41
N ILE A 667 18.83 4.34 5.85
CA ILE A 667 17.99 3.35 6.55
C ILE A 667 17.60 2.20 5.60
N MET A 668 17.36 2.51 4.32
CA MET A 668 16.90 1.55 3.31
C MET A 668 18.04 0.88 2.54
N LEU A 669 19.28 1.38 2.69
CA LEU A 669 20.44 0.84 1.96
C LEU A 669 20.87 -0.51 2.52
N GLN A 670 20.37 -1.58 1.88
CA GLN A 670 20.67 -2.97 2.21
C GLN A 670 21.09 -3.72 0.94
N ARG A 671 21.79 -4.84 1.13
CA ARG A 671 22.36 -5.65 0.05
C ARG A 671 21.29 -6.23 -0.88
N ASN A 672 20.25 -6.80 -0.32
CA ASN A 672 19.13 -7.36 -1.08
C ASN A 672 18.37 -6.29 -1.90
N LEU A 673 18.25 -5.05 -1.38
CA LEU A 673 17.64 -3.95 -2.12
C LEU A 673 18.49 -3.55 -3.34
N LEU A 674 19.81 -3.40 -3.16
CA LEU A 674 20.71 -3.08 -4.27
C LEU A 674 20.77 -4.24 -5.28
N TYR A 675 20.85 -5.47 -4.80
CA TYR A 675 20.79 -6.68 -5.63
C TYR A 675 19.51 -6.72 -6.47
N THR A 676 18.35 -6.53 -5.84
CA THR A 676 17.06 -6.50 -6.54
C THR A 676 17.02 -5.39 -7.59
N ALA A 677 17.48 -4.18 -7.25
CA ALA A 677 17.51 -3.06 -8.18
C ALA A 677 18.39 -3.32 -9.41
N VAL A 678 19.60 -3.86 -9.21
CA VAL A 678 20.55 -4.20 -10.28
C VAL A 678 19.98 -5.28 -11.20
N THR A 679 19.31 -6.29 -10.62
CA THR A 679 18.74 -7.41 -11.37
C THR A 679 17.51 -7.03 -12.22
N ARG A 680 17.01 -5.79 -12.10
CA ARG A 680 15.94 -5.26 -12.97
C ARG A 680 16.44 -4.84 -14.35
N ALA A 681 17.75 -4.66 -14.52
CA ALA A 681 18.34 -4.23 -15.79
C ALA A 681 18.64 -5.41 -16.72
N LYS A 682 18.33 -5.21 -18.01
CA LYS A 682 18.69 -6.15 -19.09
C LYS A 682 20.00 -5.80 -19.77
N LYS A 683 20.25 -4.49 -20.05
CA LYS A 683 21.35 -4.02 -20.88
C LYS A 683 22.27 -3.05 -20.15
N LYS A 684 21.74 -2.19 -19.28
CA LYS A 684 22.52 -1.12 -18.65
C LYS A 684 22.06 -0.79 -17.25
N VAL A 685 23.04 -0.61 -16.34
CA VAL A 685 22.86 -0.09 -14.99
C VAL A 685 23.66 1.19 -14.83
N ILE A 686 23.02 2.25 -14.35
CA ILE A 686 23.68 3.49 -13.97
C ILE A 686 23.40 3.76 -12.50
N LEU A 687 24.43 3.65 -11.67
CA LEU A 687 24.36 4.02 -10.26
C LEU A 687 24.70 5.51 -10.12
N VAL A 688 23.85 6.29 -9.45
CA VAL A 688 24.06 7.71 -9.17
C VAL A 688 24.05 7.93 -7.66
N GLY A 689 25.10 8.51 -7.09
CA GLY A 689 25.14 8.78 -5.67
C GLY A 689 26.52 8.81 -5.06
N THR A 690 26.64 8.49 -3.76
CA THR A 690 27.92 8.54 -3.04
C THR A 690 28.56 7.16 -2.92
N LYS A 691 29.90 7.12 -2.93
CA LYS A 691 30.64 5.87 -2.63
C LYS A 691 30.29 5.30 -1.25
N ALA A 692 30.05 6.18 -0.28
CA ALA A 692 29.68 5.76 1.08
C ALA A 692 28.31 5.04 1.09
N ALA A 693 27.31 5.56 0.36
CA ALA A 693 26.01 4.94 0.22
C ALA A 693 26.11 3.59 -0.50
N LEU A 694 26.88 3.51 -1.59
CA LEU A 694 27.12 2.25 -2.30
C LEU A 694 27.81 1.21 -1.41
N GLN A 695 28.86 1.61 -0.68
CA GLN A 695 29.55 0.73 0.26
C GLN A 695 28.63 0.24 1.39
N ARG A 696 27.78 1.12 1.90
CA ARG A 696 26.76 0.75 2.90
C ARG A 696 25.81 -0.27 2.34
N ALA A 697 25.22 -0.01 1.17
CA ALA A 697 24.29 -0.92 0.50
C ALA A 697 24.90 -2.31 0.28
N VAL A 698 26.17 -2.40 -0.12
CA VAL A 698 26.86 -3.68 -0.35
C VAL A 698 27.16 -4.42 0.96
N ARG A 699 27.55 -3.69 2.03
CA ARG A 699 27.99 -4.29 3.30
C ARG A 699 26.83 -4.61 4.24
N ALA A 700 25.76 -3.83 4.19
CA ALA A 700 24.61 -4.03 5.06
C ALA A 700 23.92 -5.35 4.68
N THR A 701 24.08 -6.34 5.54
CA THR A 701 23.23 -7.53 5.49
C THR A 701 21.82 -7.15 5.93
N ASP A 702 20.84 -7.90 5.47
CA ASP A 702 19.48 -7.70 5.90
C ASP A 702 19.41 -7.77 7.44
N LYS A 703 19.19 -6.60 8.06
CA LYS A 703 18.99 -6.49 9.50
C LYS A 703 17.57 -6.80 9.90
N SER A 704 16.65 -6.82 8.94
CA SER A 704 15.25 -7.16 9.17
C SER A 704 15.10 -8.68 9.24
N LYS A 705 15.68 -9.28 10.30
CA LYS A 705 15.30 -10.63 10.68
C LYS A 705 13.81 -10.58 10.98
N ARG A 706 13.00 -11.03 10.03
CA ARG A 706 11.57 -11.17 10.27
C ARG A 706 11.34 -12.23 11.32
N TYR A 707 10.57 -11.89 12.33
CA TYR A 707 10.16 -12.86 13.33
C TYR A 707 9.03 -13.70 12.77
N THR A 708 9.28 -14.98 12.60
CA THR A 708 8.37 -16.04 12.12
C THR A 708 8.87 -17.36 12.69
N LEU A 709 7.98 -18.26 13.00
CA LEU A 709 8.30 -19.62 13.43
C LEU A 709 7.99 -20.68 12.37
N LEU A 710 7.67 -20.27 11.13
CA LEU A 710 7.30 -21.21 10.05
C LEU A 710 8.38 -22.25 9.79
N ALA A 711 9.66 -21.85 9.74
CA ALA A 711 10.76 -22.80 9.53
C ALA A 711 10.87 -23.85 10.64
N GLN A 712 10.63 -23.44 11.88
CA GLN A 712 10.62 -24.32 13.06
C GLN A 712 9.41 -25.25 13.03
N ARG A 713 8.23 -24.75 12.67
CA ARG A 713 7.00 -25.54 12.52
C ARG A 713 7.13 -26.60 11.45
N LEU A 714 7.83 -26.30 10.35
CA LEU A 714 8.08 -27.27 9.28
C LEU A 714 9.02 -28.41 9.70
N LYS A 715 9.98 -28.16 10.57
CA LYS A 715 10.98 -29.15 11.05
C LYS A 715 10.43 -30.19 12.01
N ARG A 716 9.13 -30.22 12.28
CA ARG A 716 8.53 -31.05 13.33
C ARG A 716 9.01 -32.51 13.36
N ASP A 717 10.00 -32.75 14.18
CA ASP A 717 10.13 -33.87 15.14
C ASP A 717 10.76 -33.38 16.46
N GLU A 718 11.09 -32.10 16.57
CA GLU A 718 11.57 -31.45 17.78
C GLU A 718 10.59 -30.28 18.10
N ILE A 719 9.49 -30.64 18.76
CA ILE A 719 8.55 -29.63 19.29
C ILE A 719 9.27 -28.84 20.38
N CYS A 720 9.23 -27.52 20.22
CA CYS A 720 9.64 -26.59 21.27
C CYS A 720 8.86 -26.82 22.55
#